data_ec446149203c3e3c7ff117500d2be1fe
#
_entry.id   ec446149203c3e3c7ff117500d2be1fe
#
_cell.length_a   1.000
_cell.length_b   1.000
_cell.length_c   1.000
_cell.angle_alpha   90.00
_cell.angle_beta   90.00
_cell.angle_gamma   90.00
#
_symmetry.space_group_name_H-M   'P 1'
#
loop_
_entity.id
_entity.type
_entity.pdbx_description
1 polymer ?
#
loop_
_entity_poly.entity_id
_entity_poly.type
_entity_poly.pdbx_seq_one_letter_code
_entity_poly.pdbx_strand_id
1 'polypeptide(L)'
;MEMAHYYDKGRDNMDERRLETLALKYGLSANLLREYLGIFQESGIPVSLSGKTSERAEQIVMVSTHGYWGDPPPAGVPDTGGQTYYVLEVSKTWAQQGRKVIIVARHFKPYPRVERFAENLWLVRIPAGGDEFVRKEDIYPLVPELAENIVAVSALFGAHAVMGHYADGMTCALEAGERLGIPVVVIPHSLGINKVISLGLNPDDPGMWFDRKYNFGTREDFELASLRGADFEIANTFTEPVLLNKYYGCDFPNVVMPAGAGTAFFDIGGDPPTETLERYGLIPGRYLIYFGRFSEAKNVPGVVKLFGEAKRLDPRLMEGIKLVLVGGSPGDPLPEEVSVEKHVADTITEYKLINDDIVRLPSKPWNILAVLAHHCLSYVGMQFMEPFGMGVAEAMAASGPVVISKKAGITKWLKDGRDAIIVDPADPRSAARKLIGIMNKDGALEKIASSGRKLAQGTFSWKSIGTRQGEIIDSLCRGETPGGSIRRITQRIREGRAYHRAVFTWRGDPPEIKSRHEKAARGLLPHIIKQTTDLRREEKRTIVVLGGESGAGKTQIAEYLRYLLRSEKIHGVTIAGDAFFKLVPEANHQARLDAYSKGELKQYVGQCEVDLERLDSILGDAADRDVDKVFVPSDCRRLGSRRYARVPVALAGVDVILVDLTYGLALKNATLKVFLESDYRKRTAAVKKRNLARDPDQDFDFILRVLDIEHRIIQGLREQADIIVTNDYEVRPR
;
A
#
# COMPACT_ATOMS: atom_id res chain seq x y z
N MET A 1 24.56 44.45 22.98
CA MET A 1 23.19 43.94 22.76
C MET A 1 22.67 44.22 21.34
N GLU A 2 22.93 45.36 20.74
CA GLU A 2 22.49 45.68 19.37
C GLU A 2 23.16 44.89 18.24
N MET A 3 24.40 44.48 18.38
CA MET A 3 25.07 43.64 17.36
C MET A 3 24.55 42.20 17.32
N ALA A 4 24.09 41.63 18.43
CA ALA A 4 23.48 40.32 18.47
C ALA A 4 22.10 40.28 17.75
N HIS A 5 21.36 41.41 17.84
CA HIS A 5 20.06 41.55 17.18
C HIS A 5 20.17 41.73 15.64
N TYR A 6 21.30 42.25 15.15
CA TYR A 6 21.58 42.40 13.71
C TYR A 6 22.07 41.11 13.08
N TYR A 7 22.79 40.27 13.83
CA TYR A 7 23.23 38.94 13.38
C TYR A 7 22.06 37.92 13.32
N ASP A 8 21.11 38.04 14.22
CA ASP A 8 19.91 37.19 14.23
C ASP A 8 18.97 37.53 13.06
N LYS A 9 18.70 38.84 12.80
CA LYS A 9 17.91 39.28 11.65
C LYS A 9 18.54 38.94 10.29
N GLY A 10 19.85 38.86 10.21
CA GLY A 10 20.57 38.45 9.00
C GLY A 10 20.50 36.93 8.73
N ARG A 11 20.48 36.11 9.77
CA ARG A 11 20.29 34.64 9.70
C ARG A 11 18.84 34.33 9.30
N ASP A 12 17.88 34.91 9.96
CA ASP A 12 16.44 34.74 9.66
C ASP A 12 16.10 35.06 8.20
N ASN A 13 16.65 36.17 7.66
CA ASN A 13 16.43 36.54 6.26
C ASN A 13 17.12 35.62 5.25
N MET A 14 18.23 34.99 5.62
CA MET A 14 18.94 34.07 4.74
C MET A 14 18.27 32.70 4.70
N ASP A 15 17.75 32.24 5.82
CA ASP A 15 17.00 30.99 5.90
C ASP A 15 15.64 31.11 5.19
N GLU A 16 14.98 32.26 5.29
CA GLU A 16 13.71 32.53 4.60
C GLU A 16 13.85 32.49 3.07
N ARG A 17 14.87 33.17 2.51
CA ARG A 17 15.16 33.12 1.06
C ARG A 17 15.47 31.72 0.56
N ARG A 18 16.15 30.91 1.38
CA ARG A 18 16.44 29.52 1.05
C ARG A 18 15.17 28.65 1.06
N LEU A 19 14.28 28.87 2.01
CA LEU A 19 12.98 28.21 2.05
C LEU A 19 12.11 28.54 0.83
N GLU A 20 12.06 29.82 0.44
CA GLU A 20 11.35 30.23 -0.78
C GLU A 20 11.96 29.59 -2.03
N THR A 21 13.29 29.52 -2.10
CA THR A 21 13.99 28.84 -3.19
C THR A 21 13.68 27.34 -3.25
N LEU A 22 13.64 26.66 -2.10
CA LEU A 22 13.26 25.27 -2.01
C LEU A 22 11.77 25.07 -2.39
N ALA A 23 10.90 25.96 -1.91
CA ALA A 23 9.48 25.95 -2.24
C ALA A 23 9.27 26.02 -3.76
N LEU A 24 9.94 26.97 -4.40
CA LEU A 24 9.88 27.13 -5.86
C LEU A 24 10.46 25.92 -6.59
N LYS A 25 11.66 25.47 -6.17
CA LYS A 25 12.39 24.35 -6.81
C LYS A 25 11.57 23.07 -6.79
N TYR A 26 10.91 22.77 -5.69
CA TYR A 26 10.19 21.52 -5.50
C TYR A 26 8.67 21.66 -5.63
N GLY A 27 8.17 22.84 -6.02
CA GLY A 27 6.74 23.11 -6.19
C GLY A 27 5.93 23.01 -4.90
N LEU A 28 6.55 23.35 -3.76
CA LEU A 28 5.96 23.29 -2.42
C LEU A 28 5.40 24.65 -1.98
N SER A 29 4.53 24.64 -0.96
CA SER A 29 4.17 25.86 -0.23
C SER A 29 5.30 26.26 0.72
N ALA A 30 5.71 27.53 0.71
CA ALA A 30 6.67 28.05 1.70
C ALA A 30 6.15 27.91 3.14
N ASN A 31 4.84 28.05 3.36
CA ASN A 31 4.24 27.85 4.67
C ASN A 31 4.38 26.40 5.18
N LEU A 32 4.26 25.42 4.30
CA LEU A 32 4.46 24.02 4.65
C LEU A 32 5.91 23.77 5.07
N LEU A 33 6.88 24.33 4.35
CA LEU A 33 8.28 24.23 4.71
C LEU A 33 8.60 24.92 6.05
N ARG A 34 8.00 26.09 6.33
CA ARG A 34 8.15 26.77 7.63
C ARG A 34 7.59 25.93 8.78
N GLU A 35 6.43 25.32 8.60
CA GLU A 35 5.84 24.41 9.59
C GLU A 35 6.80 23.28 9.95
N TYR A 36 7.34 22.56 8.95
CA TYR A 36 8.28 21.47 9.20
C TYR A 36 9.64 21.94 9.70
N LEU A 37 10.10 23.12 9.29
CA LEU A 37 11.35 23.67 9.83
C LEU A 37 11.23 23.91 11.35
N GLY A 38 10.12 24.48 11.82
CA GLY A 38 9.85 24.64 13.24
C GLY A 38 9.84 23.30 13.99
N ILE A 39 9.13 22.31 13.44
CA ILE A 39 9.06 20.96 14.00
C ILE A 39 10.46 20.32 14.07
N PHE A 40 11.29 20.45 13.05
CA PHE A 40 12.64 19.89 13.01
C PHE A 40 13.55 20.56 14.04
N GLN A 41 13.50 21.89 14.16
CA GLN A 41 14.28 22.63 15.14
C GLN A 41 13.92 22.24 16.58
N GLU A 42 12.64 22.16 16.91
CA GLU A 42 12.14 21.76 18.23
C GLU A 42 12.50 20.31 18.58
N SER A 43 12.54 19.42 17.58
CA SER A 43 12.79 17.98 17.77
C SER A 43 14.27 17.58 17.58
N GLY A 44 15.16 18.53 17.29
CA GLY A 44 16.57 18.26 17.03
C GLY A 44 16.81 17.42 15.78
N ILE A 45 15.89 17.47 14.80
CA ILE A 45 16.08 16.85 13.50
C ILE A 45 17.01 17.74 12.66
N PRO A 46 18.06 17.19 12.05
CA PRO A 46 18.99 18.00 11.24
C PRO A 46 18.28 18.54 9.99
N VAL A 47 18.53 19.81 9.68
CA VAL A 47 18.08 20.47 8.46
C VAL A 47 19.25 20.61 7.50
N SER A 48 19.06 20.22 6.25
CA SER A 48 20.07 20.37 5.19
C SER A 48 19.44 21.03 3.96
N LEU A 49 19.73 22.29 3.78
CA LEU A 49 19.23 23.10 2.66
C LEU A 49 20.14 23.04 1.41
N SER A 50 21.17 22.17 1.42
CA SER A 50 22.23 22.22 0.41
C SER A 50 22.02 21.31 -0.81
N GLY A 51 21.05 20.38 -0.78
CA GLY A 51 20.74 19.50 -1.92
C GLY A 51 21.95 18.77 -2.55
N LYS A 52 22.98 18.46 -1.77
CA LYS A 52 24.18 17.79 -2.26
C LYS A 52 23.90 16.33 -2.53
N THR A 53 24.23 15.85 -3.71
CA THR A 53 24.35 14.42 -4.00
C THR A 53 25.54 13.85 -3.22
N SER A 54 25.34 12.70 -2.58
CA SER A 54 26.40 11.99 -1.84
C SER A 54 26.56 10.60 -2.45
N GLU A 55 27.79 10.12 -2.55
CA GLU A 55 28.05 8.73 -2.98
C GLU A 55 27.59 7.68 -1.96
N ARG A 56 27.41 8.11 -0.70
CA ARG A 56 26.80 7.33 0.37
C ARG A 56 25.53 8.02 0.85
N ALA A 57 24.46 7.27 0.98
CA ALA A 57 23.20 7.79 1.50
C ALA A 57 23.29 7.98 3.03
N GLU A 58 23.71 9.17 3.46
CA GLU A 58 23.80 9.51 4.89
C GLU A 58 22.45 9.88 5.51
N GLN A 59 21.52 10.39 4.72
CA GLN A 59 20.19 10.84 5.12
C GLN A 59 19.13 10.10 4.31
N ILE A 60 18.33 9.26 4.97
CA ILE A 60 17.35 8.38 4.32
C ILE A 60 15.97 8.62 4.93
N VAL A 61 14.95 8.70 4.07
CA VAL A 61 13.56 8.76 4.48
C VAL A 61 12.86 7.43 4.18
N MET A 62 12.33 6.81 5.22
CA MET A 62 11.54 5.58 5.17
C MET A 62 10.05 5.95 5.19
N VAL A 63 9.34 5.68 4.13
CA VAL A 63 7.93 6.07 3.96
C VAL A 63 7.02 4.87 4.21
N SER A 64 6.31 4.88 5.33
CA SER A 64 5.36 3.84 5.71
C SER A 64 4.16 4.49 6.39
N THR A 65 3.17 4.87 5.59
CA THR A 65 2.15 5.85 5.94
C THR A 65 1.05 5.33 6.83
N HIS A 66 0.68 4.05 6.76
CA HIS A 66 -0.37 3.47 7.57
C HIS A 66 0.14 2.72 8.81
N GLY A 67 -0.79 2.35 9.72
CA GLY A 67 -0.53 1.57 10.92
C GLY A 67 -0.13 2.38 12.14
N TYR A 68 -0.02 1.70 13.27
CA TYR A 68 0.41 2.26 14.54
C TYR A 68 1.92 2.13 14.71
N TRP A 69 2.54 3.18 15.20
CA TRP A 69 3.99 3.26 15.34
C TRP A 69 4.40 3.45 16.80
N GLY A 70 5.47 2.78 17.21
CA GLY A 70 6.11 2.85 18.50
C GLY A 70 7.40 2.04 18.50
N ASP A 71 8.16 2.04 19.58
CA ASP A 71 9.33 1.20 19.77
C ASP A 71 9.22 0.40 21.07
N PRO A 72 8.80 -0.88 21.00
CA PRO A 72 8.35 -1.63 19.82
C PRO A 72 6.98 -1.19 19.31
N PRO A 73 6.63 -1.51 18.04
CA PRO A 73 5.28 -1.28 17.54
C PRO A 73 4.24 -2.04 18.37
N PRO A 74 3.06 -1.45 18.62
CA PRO A 74 2.03 -2.11 19.44
C PRO A 74 1.51 -3.38 18.76
N ALA A 75 1.45 -4.47 19.50
CA ALA A 75 0.96 -5.75 19.02
C ALA A 75 -0.57 -5.83 19.04
N GLY A 76 -1.17 -6.52 18.05
CA GLY A 76 -2.60 -6.82 18.03
C GLY A 76 -3.50 -5.66 17.57
N VAL A 77 -2.96 -4.52 17.16
CA VAL A 77 -3.74 -3.40 16.62
C VAL A 77 -3.84 -3.46 15.09
N PRO A 78 -4.90 -2.84 14.49
CA PRO A 78 -5.10 -2.86 13.05
C PRO A 78 -3.90 -2.33 12.26
N ASP A 79 -3.69 -2.88 11.06
CA ASP A 79 -2.68 -2.45 10.09
C ASP A 79 -1.24 -2.32 10.63
N THR A 80 -0.96 -3.00 11.75
CA THR A 80 0.35 -3.01 12.40
C THR A 80 0.86 -4.45 12.48
N GLY A 81 2.09 -4.67 12.04
CA GLY A 81 2.64 -6.03 11.97
C GLY A 81 4.02 -6.09 11.34
N GLY A 82 4.29 -7.11 10.54
CA GLY A 82 5.60 -7.38 9.96
C GLY A 82 6.23 -6.20 9.24
N GLN A 83 5.45 -5.36 8.57
CA GLN A 83 5.94 -4.17 7.88
C GLN A 83 6.52 -3.13 8.85
N THR A 84 5.80 -2.77 9.91
CA THR A 84 6.26 -1.77 10.89
C THR A 84 7.53 -2.22 11.60
N TYR A 85 7.60 -3.51 11.96
CA TYR A 85 8.82 -4.11 12.51
C TYR A 85 9.98 -4.08 11.51
N TYR A 86 9.73 -4.44 10.26
CA TYR A 86 10.74 -4.40 9.21
C TYR A 86 11.34 -3.01 9.05
N VAL A 87 10.49 -1.99 8.89
CA VAL A 87 10.92 -0.61 8.73
C VAL A 87 11.71 -0.13 9.94
N LEU A 88 11.22 -0.40 11.14
CA LEU A 88 11.88 0.01 12.38
C LEU A 88 13.28 -0.62 12.53
N GLU A 89 13.39 -1.94 12.35
CA GLU A 89 14.64 -2.67 12.60
C GLU A 89 15.72 -2.36 11.54
N VAL A 90 15.32 -2.18 10.28
CA VAL A 90 16.23 -1.69 9.23
C VAL A 90 16.70 -0.27 9.56
N SER A 91 15.79 0.60 9.96
CA SER A 91 16.10 1.99 10.33
C SER A 91 17.06 2.07 11.54
N LYS A 92 16.85 1.22 12.57
CA LYS A 92 17.77 1.09 13.71
C LYS A 92 19.15 0.62 13.26
N THR A 93 19.21 -0.36 12.36
CA THR A 93 20.49 -0.84 11.81
C THR A 93 21.25 0.28 11.12
N TRP A 94 20.58 1.08 10.31
CA TRP A 94 21.21 2.21 9.61
C TRP A 94 21.62 3.34 10.56
N ALA A 95 20.81 3.64 11.56
CA ALA A 95 21.15 4.62 12.59
C ALA A 95 22.41 4.20 13.38
N GLN A 96 22.52 2.92 13.74
CA GLN A 96 23.71 2.34 14.37
C GLN A 96 24.96 2.40 13.46
N GLN A 97 24.76 2.39 12.15
CA GLN A 97 25.84 2.57 11.15
C GLN A 97 26.17 4.05 10.88
N GLY A 98 25.62 4.98 11.66
CA GLY A 98 25.85 6.41 11.58
C GLY A 98 25.03 7.14 10.50
N ARG A 99 24.06 6.48 9.85
CA ARG A 99 23.11 7.15 8.93
C ARG A 99 22.03 7.84 9.75
N LYS A 100 21.55 8.98 9.27
CA LYS A 100 20.39 9.68 9.82
C LYS A 100 19.14 9.20 9.11
N VAL A 101 18.14 8.78 9.85
CA VAL A 101 16.93 8.15 9.30
C VAL A 101 15.68 8.81 9.86
N ILE A 102 14.77 9.19 8.98
CA ILE A 102 13.41 9.57 9.34
C ILE A 102 12.46 8.50 8.84
N ILE A 103 11.66 7.94 9.75
CA ILE A 103 10.46 7.17 9.40
C ILE A 103 9.31 8.16 9.29
N VAL A 104 8.58 8.15 8.18
CA VAL A 104 7.41 9.00 7.99
C VAL A 104 6.15 8.15 8.01
N ALA A 105 5.20 8.52 8.88
CA ALA A 105 3.90 7.88 9.01
C ALA A 105 2.78 8.93 9.03
N ARG A 106 1.53 8.51 8.81
CA ARG A 106 0.38 9.41 8.93
C ARG A 106 0.11 9.74 10.40
N HIS A 107 -0.15 11.01 10.69
CA HIS A 107 -0.58 11.47 12.01
C HIS A 107 -2.06 11.15 12.26
N PHE A 108 -2.36 10.73 13.48
CA PHE A 108 -3.70 10.67 14.07
C PHE A 108 -3.59 10.73 15.59
N LYS A 109 -4.64 11.20 16.26
CA LYS A 109 -4.65 11.32 17.73
C LYS A 109 -4.72 9.96 18.42
N PRO A 110 -4.11 9.80 19.62
CA PRO A 110 -3.49 10.85 20.46
C PRO A 110 -1.96 10.98 20.27
N TYR A 111 -1.39 10.50 19.19
CA TYR A 111 0.06 10.39 19.03
C TYR A 111 0.73 11.74 18.74
N PRO A 112 1.98 11.97 19.24
CA PRO A 112 2.73 13.18 18.95
C PRO A 112 3.21 13.23 17.48
N ARG A 113 3.50 14.44 17.00
CA ARG A 113 4.01 14.67 15.63
C ARG A 113 5.40 14.10 15.41
N VAL A 114 6.23 14.09 16.44
CA VAL A 114 7.61 13.57 16.36
C VAL A 114 7.91 12.71 17.59
N GLU A 115 8.59 11.61 17.35
CA GLU A 115 9.22 10.79 18.39
C GLU A 115 10.66 10.46 17.98
N ARG A 116 11.57 10.44 18.94
CA ARG A 116 12.96 10.01 18.73
C ARG A 116 13.11 8.58 19.23
N PHE A 117 13.39 7.63 18.34
CA PHE A 117 13.54 6.22 18.70
C PHE A 117 14.98 5.83 19.08
N ALA A 118 15.96 6.51 18.48
CA ALA A 118 17.38 6.30 18.80
C ALA A 118 18.20 7.54 18.43
N GLU A 119 19.49 7.51 18.68
CA GLU A 119 20.40 8.44 18.06
C GLU A 119 20.33 8.29 16.53
N ASN A 120 20.17 9.40 15.82
CA ASN A 120 20.01 9.43 14.36
C ASN A 120 18.72 8.74 13.81
N LEU A 121 17.72 8.47 14.64
CA LEU A 121 16.45 7.86 14.21
C LEU A 121 15.24 8.59 14.79
N TRP A 122 14.41 9.14 13.91
CA TRP A 122 13.17 9.84 14.25
C TRP A 122 11.98 9.24 13.52
N LEU A 123 10.83 9.25 14.19
CA LEU A 123 9.52 9.08 13.58
C LEU A 123 8.87 10.45 13.45
N VAL A 124 8.51 10.83 12.23
CA VAL A 124 7.77 12.06 11.92
C VAL A 124 6.39 11.66 11.42
N ARG A 125 5.34 12.08 12.16
CA ARG A 125 3.96 11.87 11.73
C ARG A 125 3.44 13.11 11.00
N ILE A 126 2.97 12.90 9.79
CA ILE A 126 2.49 13.94 8.88
C ILE A 126 0.97 13.96 8.82
N PRO A 127 0.33 15.14 8.77
CA PRO A 127 -1.11 15.24 8.70
C PRO A 127 -1.62 14.88 7.31
N ALA A 128 -2.75 14.19 7.26
CA ALA A 128 -3.56 14.00 6.05
C ALA A 128 -4.96 13.54 6.43
N GLY A 129 -6.00 14.19 5.90
CA GLY A 129 -7.39 13.76 6.02
C GLY A 129 -8.01 13.78 7.43
N GLY A 130 -7.48 14.54 8.36
CA GLY A 130 -7.97 14.67 9.73
C GLY A 130 -7.22 13.79 10.74
N ASP A 131 -7.74 13.76 12.00
CA ASP A 131 -7.04 13.21 13.17
C ASP A 131 -7.43 11.78 13.54
N GLU A 132 -8.36 11.18 12.80
CA GLU A 132 -8.83 9.82 13.07
C GLU A 132 -7.94 8.77 12.41
N PHE A 133 -7.93 7.55 12.96
CA PHE A 133 -7.26 6.42 12.32
C PHE A 133 -7.93 6.09 10.98
N VAL A 134 -7.14 5.87 9.92
CA VAL A 134 -7.60 5.46 8.60
C VAL A 134 -6.97 4.12 8.26
N ARG A 135 -7.80 3.14 7.89
CA ARG A 135 -7.32 1.83 7.47
C ARG A 135 -6.53 1.92 6.17
N LYS A 136 -5.60 0.98 5.95
CA LYS A 136 -4.78 0.96 4.72
C LYS A 136 -5.60 0.79 3.42
N GLU A 137 -6.79 0.17 3.51
CA GLU A 137 -7.69 0.04 2.36
C GLU A 137 -8.36 1.36 1.99
N ASP A 138 -8.44 2.31 2.94
CA ASP A 138 -9.13 3.58 2.80
C ASP A 138 -8.16 4.78 2.67
N ILE A 139 -6.85 4.56 2.70
CA ILE A 139 -5.82 5.62 2.76
C ILE A 139 -5.54 6.26 1.40
N TYR A 140 -5.86 5.60 0.30
CA TYR A 140 -5.48 6.04 -1.05
C TYR A 140 -5.92 7.46 -1.43
N PRO A 141 -7.10 7.97 -0.99
CA PRO A 141 -7.48 9.36 -1.24
C PRO A 141 -6.57 10.40 -0.60
N LEU A 142 -5.85 9.99 0.45
CA LEU A 142 -4.93 10.86 1.18
C LEU A 142 -3.53 10.90 0.57
N VAL A 143 -3.22 9.99 -0.35
CA VAL A 143 -1.88 9.88 -0.93
C VAL A 143 -1.36 11.19 -1.51
N PRO A 144 -2.14 12.02 -2.23
CA PRO A 144 -1.65 13.32 -2.70
C PRO A 144 -1.21 14.26 -1.58
N GLU A 145 -1.98 14.34 -0.48
CA GLU A 145 -1.64 15.16 0.68
C GLU A 145 -0.45 14.58 1.45
N LEU A 146 -0.41 13.26 1.62
CA LEU A 146 0.73 12.56 2.21
C LEU A 146 2.01 12.81 1.41
N ALA A 147 1.95 12.67 0.09
CA ALA A 147 3.10 12.87 -0.79
C ALA A 147 3.65 14.29 -0.69
N GLU A 148 2.78 15.31 -0.66
CA GLU A 148 3.19 16.72 -0.51
C GLU A 148 3.96 16.95 0.80
N ASN A 149 3.45 16.41 1.91
CA ASN A 149 4.12 16.48 3.20
C ASN A 149 5.46 15.71 3.22
N ILE A 150 5.52 14.54 2.57
CA ILE A 150 6.74 13.72 2.48
C ILE A 150 7.81 14.42 1.66
N VAL A 151 7.42 15.08 0.55
CA VAL A 151 8.36 15.90 -0.22
C VAL A 151 8.94 17.02 0.64
N ALA A 152 8.11 17.72 1.44
CA ALA A 152 8.56 18.79 2.32
C ALA A 152 9.53 18.29 3.40
N VAL A 153 9.18 17.20 4.09
CA VAL A 153 10.05 16.53 5.07
C VAL A 153 11.37 16.11 4.44
N SER A 154 11.33 15.46 3.29
CA SER A 154 12.53 14.95 2.60
C SER A 154 13.42 16.08 2.10
N ALA A 155 12.83 17.17 1.59
CA ALA A 155 13.57 18.34 1.12
C ALA A 155 14.32 19.05 2.25
N LEU A 156 13.64 19.29 3.40
CA LEU A 156 14.25 19.93 4.57
C LEU A 156 15.31 19.06 5.24
N PHE A 157 15.04 17.75 5.31
CA PHE A 157 15.99 16.78 5.83
C PHE A 157 17.22 16.68 4.96
N GLY A 158 17.13 17.04 3.67
CA GLY A 158 18.20 16.84 2.69
C GLY A 158 18.41 15.36 2.38
N ALA A 159 17.32 14.64 2.15
CA ALA A 159 17.35 13.21 1.89
C ALA A 159 18.21 12.88 0.67
N HIS A 160 19.07 11.88 0.79
CA HIS A 160 19.86 11.30 -0.30
C HIS A 160 19.14 10.17 -1.02
N ALA A 161 18.20 9.53 -0.34
CA ALA A 161 17.33 8.48 -0.90
C ALA A 161 16.02 8.40 -0.13
N VAL A 162 14.99 7.88 -0.78
CA VAL A 162 13.72 7.54 -0.16
C VAL A 162 13.40 6.07 -0.37
N MET A 163 12.84 5.42 0.64
CA MET A 163 12.39 4.04 0.57
C MET A 163 10.90 3.97 0.88
N GLY A 164 10.11 3.46 -0.05
CA GLY A 164 8.66 3.34 0.08
C GLY A 164 8.22 1.93 0.45
N HIS A 165 7.29 1.82 1.39
CA HIS A 165 6.76 0.57 1.90
C HIS A 165 5.27 0.46 1.68
N TYR A 166 4.81 -0.67 1.11
CA TYR A 166 3.42 -0.91 0.72
C TYR A 166 2.90 0.08 -0.34
N ALA A 167 1.74 -0.18 -0.93
CA ALA A 167 1.23 0.57 -2.07
C ALA A 167 1.19 2.09 -1.86
N ASP A 168 0.65 2.54 -0.73
CA ASP A 168 0.53 3.95 -0.35
C ASP A 168 1.89 4.62 -0.09
N GLY A 169 2.74 3.98 0.72
CA GLY A 169 4.08 4.51 1.01
C GLY A 169 5.02 4.49 -0.20
N MET A 170 4.95 3.44 -1.05
CA MET A 170 5.73 3.36 -2.29
C MET A 170 5.38 4.53 -3.23
N THR A 171 4.10 4.83 -3.38
CA THR A 171 3.64 5.91 -4.26
C THR A 171 4.07 7.29 -3.75
N CYS A 172 3.97 7.53 -2.44
CA CYS A 172 4.46 8.76 -1.84
C CYS A 172 5.99 8.91 -1.97
N ALA A 173 6.74 7.81 -1.79
CA ALA A 173 8.20 7.80 -1.96
C ALA A 173 8.60 8.10 -3.40
N LEU A 174 7.85 7.57 -4.37
CA LEU A 174 8.08 7.85 -5.79
C LEU A 174 7.94 9.34 -6.10
N GLU A 175 6.87 9.98 -5.62
CA GLU A 175 6.66 11.42 -5.80
C GLU A 175 7.81 12.24 -5.17
N ALA A 176 8.25 11.87 -3.96
CA ALA A 176 9.36 12.54 -3.30
C ALA A 176 10.67 12.36 -4.08
N GLY A 177 10.99 11.15 -4.49
CA GLY A 177 12.22 10.86 -5.24
C GLY A 177 12.30 11.58 -6.56
N GLU A 178 11.17 11.69 -7.29
CA GLU A 178 11.15 12.40 -8.56
C GLU A 178 11.29 13.91 -8.39
N ARG A 179 10.54 14.50 -7.44
CA ARG A 179 10.62 15.96 -7.22
C ARG A 179 12.00 16.40 -6.70
N LEU A 180 12.64 15.55 -5.87
CA LEU A 180 13.96 15.85 -5.33
C LEU A 180 15.10 15.40 -6.25
N GLY A 181 14.85 14.51 -7.21
CA GLY A 181 15.88 13.93 -8.08
C GLY A 181 16.79 12.93 -7.36
N ILE A 182 16.27 12.20 -6.38
CA ILE A 182 17.00 11.22 -5.55
C ILE A 182 16.50 9.79 -5.78
N PRO A 183 17.32 8.77 -5.52
CA PRO A 183 16.93 7.36 -5.68
C PRO A 183 15.72 6.95 -4.87
N VAL A 184 14.88 6.10 -5.49
CA VAL A 184 13.69 5.50 -4.89
C VAL A 184 13.84 3.99 -4.85
N VAL A 185 13.81 3.42 -3.66
CA VAL A 185 13.70 1.96 -3.45
C VAL A 185 12.31 1.64 -2.92
N VAL A 186 11.71 0.57 -3.41
CA VAL A 186 10.36 0.16 -3.00
C VAL A 186 10.34 -1.25 -2.46
N ILE A 187 9.50 -1.49 -1.46
CA ILE A 187 9.25 -2.79 -0.85
C ILE A 187 7.75 -2.99 -0.70
N PRO A 188 7.13 -3.87 -1.49
CA PRO A 188 5.69 -4.12 -1.42
C PRO A 188 5.23 -4.78 -0.11
N HIS A 189 6.08 -5.52 0.59
CA HIS A 189 5.80 -6.41 1.74
C HIS A 189 4.77 -7.50 1.48
N SER A 190 3.77 -7.20 0.67
CA SER A 190 2.75 -8.10 0.17
C SER A 190 2.08 -7.40 -1.00
N LEU A 191 1.93 -8.07 -2.13
CA LEU A 191 1.17 -7.56 -3.27
C LEU A 191 -0.33 -7.78 -3.07
N GLY A 192 -1.16 -6.91 -3.65
CA GLY A 192 -2.61 -7.08 -3.67
C GLY A 192 -3.02 -8.42 -4.22
N ILE A 193 -2.38 -8.85 -5.31
CA ILE A 193 -2.58 -10.15 -5.93
C ILE A 193 -2.29 -11.34 -5.01
N ASN A 194 -1.31 -11.21 -4.11
CA ASN A 194 -1.04 -12.25 -3.09
C ASN A 194 -2.25 -12.44 -2.16
N LYS A 195 -2.89 -11.34 -1.77
CA LYS A 195 -4.08 -11.39 -0.90
C LYS A 195 -5.28 -11.99 -1.64
N VAL A 196 -5.49 -11.62 -2.91
CA VAL A 196 -6.54 -12.20 -3.78
C VAL A 196 -6.38 -13.73 -3.84
N ILE A 197 -5.19 -14.22 -4.19
CA ILE A 197 -4.90 -15.65 -4.28
C ILE A 197 -5.08 -16.33 -2.93
N SER A 198 -4.66 -15.69 -1.84
CA SER A 198 -4.77 -16.25 -0.50
C SER A 198 -6.20 -16.42 0.00
N LEU A 199 -7.09 -15.58 -0.47
CA LEU A 199 -8.53 -15.66 -0.19
C LEU A 199 -9.25 -16.69 -1.09
N GLY A 200 -8.52 -17.38 -1.97
CA GLY A 200 -9.10 -18.33 -2.93
C GLY A 200 -9.92 -17.66 -4.03
N LEU A 201 -9.72 -16.35 -4.24
CA LEU A 201 -10.44 -15.58 -5.22
C LEU A 201 -9.75 -15.66 -6.59
N ASN A 202 -10.52 -15.50 -7.65
CA ASN A 202 -9.97 -15.51 -9.00
C ASN A 202 -9.37 -14.13 -9.36
N PRO A 203 -8.06 -14.03 -9.61
CA PRO A 203 -7.42 -12.77 -10.00
C PRO A 203 -7.95 -12.17 -11.31
N ASP A 204 -8.52 -12.99 -12.18
CA ASP A 204 -9.05 -12.57 -13.48
C ASP A 204 -10.55 -12.18 -13.40
N ASP A 205 -11.14 -12.19 -12.20
CA ASP A 205 -12.53 -11.80 -12.00
C ASP A 205 -12.65 -10.26 -11.95
N PRO A 206 -13.42 -9.64 -12.86
CA PRO A 206 -13.71 -8.20 -12.78
C PRO A 206 -14.27 -7.74 -11.44
N GLY A 207 -15.04 -8.61 -10.75
CA GLY A 207 -15.58 -8.32 -9.43
C GLY A 207 -14.48 -8.00 -8.39
N MET A 208 -13.31 -8.60 -8.54
CA MET A 208 -12.15 -8.33 -7.67
C MET A 208 -11.58 -6.94 -7.89
N TRP A 209 -11.53 -6.48 -9.13
CA TRP A 209 -11.06 -5.13 -9.46
C TRP A 209 -11.92 -4.03 -8.84
N PHE A 210 -13.22 -4.26 -8.74
CA PHE A 210 -14.19 -3.31 -8.17
C PHE A 210 -14.61 -3.63 -6.73
N ASP A 211 -13.85 -4.51 -6.05
CA ASP A 211 -14.09 -4.85 -4.66
C ASP A 211 -13.89 -3.64 -3.74
N ARG A 212 -14.88 -3.39 -2.87
CA ARG A 212 -14.86 -2.26 -1.95
C ARG A 212 -14.24 -2.58 -0.59
N LYS A 213 -14.23 -3.85 -0.22
CA LYS A 213 -13.78 -4.27 1.10
C LYS A 213 -12.25 -4.17 1.23
N TYR A 214 -11.53 -4.61 0.20
CA TYR A 214 -10.07 -4.65 0.17
C TYR A 214 -9.46 -3.65 -0.82
N ASN A 215 -10.30 -3.02 -1.65
CA ASN A 215 -9.92 -2.01 -2.64
C ASN A 215 -8.80 -2.48 -3.58
N PHE A 216 -8.89 -3.73 -4.05
CA PHE A 216 -7.82 -4.39 -4.81
C PHE A 216 -7.44 -3.64 -6.09
N GLY A 217 -8.41 -3.14 -6.85
CA GLY A 217 -8.15 -2.44 -8.09
C GLY A 217 -7.33 -1.17 -7.89
N THR A 218 -7.72 -0.34 -6.91
CA THR A 218 -6.96 0.87 -6.55
C THR A 218 -5.57 0.50 -6.04
N ARG A 219 -5.47 -0.50 -5.17
CA ARG A 219 -4.20 -0.98 -4.65
C ARG A 219 -3.26 -1.43 -5.77
N GLU A 220 -3.76 -2.22 -6.71
CA GLU A 220 -2.96 -2.72 -7.83
C GLU A 220 -2.46 -1.60 -8.75
N ASP A 221 -3.29 -0.56 -8.99
CA ASP A 221 -2.88 0.63 -9.72
C ASP A 221 -1.71 1.35 -9.04
N PHE A 222 -1.80 1.53 -7.71
CA PHE A 222 -0.75 2.17 -6.93
C PHE A 222 0.54 1.32 -6.88
N GLU A 223 0.40 0.00 -6.70
CA GLU A 223 1.53 -0.92 -6.77
C GLU A 223 2.23 -0.86 -8.13
N LEU A 224 1.46 -0.98 -9.21
CA LEU A 224 1.98 -0.96 -10.57
C LEU A 224 2.69 0.36 -10.90
N ALA A 225 2.07 1.50 -10.52
CA ALA A 225 2.65 2.82 -10.70
C ALA A 225 4.01 2.94 -9.99
N SER A 226 4.03 2.54 -8.73
CA SER A 226 5.23 2.68 -7.89
C SER A 226 6.36 1.76 -8.33
N LEU A 227 6.03 0.51 -8.65
CA LEU A 227 7.01 -0.47 -9.10
C LEU A 227 7.67 -0.06 -10.41
N ARG A 228 6.90 0.45 -11.36
CA ARG A 228 7.45 0.90 -12.65
C ARG A 228 8.26 2.19 -12.57
N GLY A 229 7.96 3.06 -11.60
CA GLY A 229 8.64 4.35 -11.42
C GLY A 229 9.84 4.31 -10.48
N ALA A 230 9.99 3.28 -9.66
CA ALA A 230 11.11 3.13 -8.72
C ALA A 230 12.42 2.78 -9.42
N ASP A 231 13.53 3.17 -8.82
CA ASP A 231 14.86 2.79 -9.30
C ASP A 231 15.19 1.32 -8.99
N PHE A 232 14.66 0.80 -7.89
CA PHE A 232 14.92 -0.57 -7.46
C PHE A 232 13.80 -1.11 -6.57
N GLU A 233 13.55 -2.43 -6.68
CA GLU A 233 12.62 -3.16 -5.82
C GLU A 233 13.36 -4.14 -4.93
N ILE A 234 12.93 -4.24 -3.67
CA ILE A 234 13.32 -5.32 -2.77
C ILE A 234 12.09 -6.20 -2.55
N ALA A 235 12.10 -7.36 -3.14
CA ALA A 235 11.08 -8.39 -2.94
C ALA A 235 11.35 -9.16 -1.65
N ASN A 236 10.33 -9.40 -0.83
CA ASN A 236 10.51 -10.14 0.42
C ASN A 236 10.47 -11.66 0.23
N THR A 237 10.03 -12.13 -0.92
CA THR A 237 9.93 -13.56 -1.23
C THR A 237 10.26 -13.85 -2.69
N PHE A 238 10.72 -15.09 -2.98
CA PHE A 238 10.94 -15.54 -4.37
C PHE A 238 9.64 -15.64 -5.20
N THR A 239 8.49 -15.65 -4.55
CA THR A 239 7.20 -15.70 -5.24
C THR A 239 6.81 -14.33 -5.80
N GLU A 240 7.25 -13.27 -5.15
CA GLU A 240 6.87 -11.89 -5.48
C GLU A 240 7.30 -11.48 -6.90
N PRO A 241 8.56 -11.66 -7.34
CA PRO A 241 8.94 -11.38 -8.72
C PRO A 241 8.17 -12.21 -9.77
N VAL A 242 7.79 -13.45 -9.43
CA VAL A 242 6.98 -14.30 -10.32
C VAL A 242 5.58 -13.75 -10.48
N LEU A 243 4.97 -13.28 -9.39
CA LEU A 243 3.65 -12.67 -9.43
C LEU A 243 3.66 -11.32 -10.16
N LEU A 244 4.71 -10.52 -9.96
CA LEU A 244 4.91 -9.27 -10.67
C LEU A 244 4.97 -9.49 -12.19
N ASN A 245 5.76 -10.45 -12.63
CA ASN A 245 5.84 -10.79 -14.05
C ASN A 245 4.50 -11.30 -14.60
N LYS A 246 3.84 -12.20 -13.87
CA LYS A 246 2.61 -12.85 -14.33
C LYS A 246 1.42 -11.89 -14.38
N TYR A 247 1.19 -11.11 -13.33
CA TYR A 247 -0.05 -10.32 -13.17
C TYR A 247 0.14 -8.83 -13.44
N TYR A 248 1.34 -8.29 -13.22
CA TYR A 248 1.61 -6.87 -13.45
C TYR A 248 2.35 -6.63 -14.79
N GLY A 249 2.73 -7.71 -15.48
CA GLY A 249 3.40 -7.63 -16.79
C GLY A 249 4.73 -6.88 -16.74
N CYS A 250 5.45 -6.98 -15.63
CA CYS A 250 6.61 -6.16 -15.35
C CYS A 250 7.82 -7.01 -14.95
N ASP A 251 8.97 -6.64 -15.53
CA ASP A 251 10.28 -7.14 -15.17
C ASP A 251 11.07 -5.97 -14.60
N PHE A 252 11.18 -5.91 -13.27
CA PHE A 252 11.82 -4.80 -12.56
C PHE A 252 13.22 -5.15 -12.12
N PRO A 253 14.12 -4.16 -11.98
CA PRO A 253 15.37 -4.35 -11.24
C PRO A 253 15.05 -4.67 -9.78
N ASN A 254 15.31 -5.91 -9.39
CA ASN A 254 14.98 -6.36 -8.03
C ASN A 254 16.03 -7.30 -7.44
N VAL A 255 15.93 -7.44 -6.13
CA VAL A 255 16.58 -8.47 -5.36
C VAL A 255 15.61 -9.08 -4.38
N VAL A 256 15.71 -10.39 -4.15
CA VAL A 256 14.94 -11.05 -3.10
C VAL A 256 15.72 -10.97 -1.79
N MET A 257 15.16 -10.24 -0.82
CA MET A 257 15.67 -10.17 0.55
C MET A 257 14.59 -10.60 1.53
N PRO A 258 14.89 -11.54 2.43
CA PRO A 258 13.93 -11.97 3.44
C PRO A 258 13.65 -10.87 4.47
N ALA A 259 12.61 -11.04 5.26
CA ALA A 259 12.47 -10.33 6.52
C ALA A 259 13.42 -10.88 7.57
N GLY A 260 13.73 -10.10 8.61
CA GLY A 260 14.64 -10.48 9.67
C GLY A 260 13.92 -11.02 10.92
N ALA A 261 14.69 -11.63 11.79
CA ALA A 261 14.29 -11.96 13.15
C ALA A 261 14.76 -10.87 14.12
N GLY A 262 13.98 -10.62 15.16
CA GLY A 262 14.30 -9.64 16.20
C GLY A 262 15.63 -9.95 16.91
N THR A 263 16.38 -8.91 17.27
CA THR A 263 17.71 -9.05 17.93
C THR A 263 17.63 -9.89 19.22
N ALA A 264 16.55 -9.78 19.98
CA ALA A 264 16.32 -10.57 21.19
C ALA A 264 16.41 -12.09 20.96
N PHE A 265 16.13 -12.59 19.77
CA PHE A 265 16.24 -14.01 19.44
C PHE A 265 17.66 -14.45 19.14
N PHE A 266 18.58 -13.54 18.85
CA PHE A 266 20.00 -13.83 18.64
C PHE A 266 20.80 -13.71 19.94
N ASP A 267 20.37 -12.84 20.87
CA ASP A 267 21.11 -12.45 22.06
C ASP A 267 20.81 -13.35 23.29
N ILE A 268 20.25 -14.53 23.07
CA ILE A 268 20.03 -15.49 24.14
C ILE A 268 21.40 -16.07 24.52
N GLY A 269 22.06 -15.41 25.46
CA GLY A 269 23.35 -15.82 26.01
C GLY A 269 23.18 -16.41 27.41
N GLY A 270 23.84 -17.55 27.64
CA GLY A 270 23.96 -18.13 28.98
C GLY A 270 22.78 -19.00 29.46
N ASP A 271 22.87 -19.48 30.66
CA ASP A 271 21.87 -20.34 31.29
C ASP A 271 20.48 -19.73 31.26
N PRO A 272 19.45 -20.56 31.06
CA PRO A 272 18.08 -20.10 30.92
C PRO A 272 17.66 -19.32 32.16
N PRO A 273 16.86 -18.26 31.99
CA PRO A 273 16.06 -17.76 33.07
C PRO A 273 15.06 -18.86 33.45
N THR A 274 15.48 -19.74 34.36
CA THR A 274 14.67 -20.83 34.97
C THR A 274 13.29 -20.31 35.35
N GLU A 275 13.24 -19.09 35.89
CA GLU A 275 12.00 -18.40 36.30
C GLU A 275 10.97 -18.25 35.18
N THR A 276 11.39 -18.03 33.90
CA THR A 276 10.42 -17.88 32.78
C THR A 276 9.76 -19.19 32.45
N LEU A 277 10.51 -20.29 32.39
CA LEU A 277 9.94 -21.60 32.10
C LEU A 277 9.12 -22.13 33.26
N GLU A 278 9.61 -22.00 34.49
CA GLU A 278 8.92 -22.40 35.71
C GLU A 278 7.57 -21.68 35.89
N ARG A 279 7.52 -20.39 35.59
CA ARG A 279 6.27 -19.59 35.59
C ARG A 279 5.16 -20.19 34.71
N TYR A 280 5.52 -20.86 33.62
CA TYR A 280 4.57 -21.50 32.69
C TYR A 280 4.51 -23.03 32.87
N GLY A 281 5.17 -23.60 33.88
CA GLY A 281 5.23 -25.04 34.11
C GLY A 281 5.84 -25.83 32.95
N LEU A 282 6.91 -25.25 32.31
CA LEU A 282 7.59 -25.81 31.15
C LEU A 282 8.96 -26.37 31.57
N ILE A 283 9.35 -27.47 30.93
CA ILE A 283 10.66 -28.12 31.07
C ILE A 283 11.42 -27.97 29.77
N PRO A 284 12.69 -27.55 29.77
CA PRO A 284 13.51 -27.46 28.57
C PRO A 284 13.49 -28.75 27.75
N GLY A 285 13.31 -28.64 26.43
CA GLY A 285 13.25 -29.79 25.52
C GLY A 285 11.98 -30.65 25.62
N ARG A 286 11.01 -30.28 26.46
CA ARG A 286 9.79 -31.08 26.70
C ARG A 286 8.50 -30.36 26.25
N TYR A 287 8.60 -29.47 25.26
CA TYR A 287 7.41 -28.86 24.66
C TYR A 287 7.63 -28.47 23.20
N LEU A 288 6.59 -28.63 22.40
CA LEU A 288 6.45 -27.99 21.10
C LEU A 288 5.86 -26.59 21.30
N ILE A 289 6.23 -25.64 20.45
CA ILE A 289 5.71 -24.27 20.52
C ILE A 289 5.23 -23.77 19.18
N TYR A 290 4.12 -23.06 19.22
CA TYR A 290 3.67 -22.14 18.17
C TYR A 290 3.51 -20.73 18.76
N PHE A 291 3.97 -19.71 18.04
CA PHE A 291 3.65 -18.32 18.38
C PHE A 291 3.31 -17.54 17.11
N GLY A 292 2.28 -16.72 17.20
CA GLY A 292 1.77 -15.91 16.11
C GLY A 292 0.27 -15.64 16.22
N ARG A 293 -0.27 -14.91 15.22
CA ARG A 293 -1.71 -14.62 15.17
C ARG A 293 -2.52 -15.90 14.90
N PHE A 294 -3.74 -15.92 15.43
CA PHE A 294 -4.67 -17.04 15.22
C PHE A 294 -5.60 -16.73 14.04
N SER A 295 -5.05 -16.74 12.85
CA SER A 295 -5.80 -16.58 11.60
C SER A 295 -5.89 -17.88 10.81
N GLU A 296 -6.88 -17.98 9.91
CA GLU A 296 -7.09 -19.18 9.08
C GLU A 296 -5.84 -19.55 8.28
N ALA A 297 -5.15 -18.55 7.71
CA ALA A 297 -3.92 -18.75 6.95
C ALA A 297 -2.80 -19.42 7.79
N LYS A 298 -2.78 -19.16 9.11
CA LYS A 298 -1.77 -19.73 10.03
C LYS A 298 -2.07 -21.17 10.45
N ASN A 299 -3.30 -21.64 10.27
CA ASN A 299 -3.71 -23.03 10.52
C ASN A 299 -3.28 -23.56 11.91
N VAL A 300 -3.59 -22.83 12.98
CA VAL A 300 -3.28 -23.25 14.35
C VAL A 300 -3.95 -24.59 14.70
N PRO A 301 -5.18 -24.90 14.26
CA PRO A 301 -5.75 -26.24 14.42
C PRO A 301 -4.86 -27.35 13.83
N GLY A 302 -4.17 -27.08 12.70
CA GLY A 302 -3.20 -28.03 12.10
C GLY A 302 -1.99 -28.32 13.00
N VAL A 303 -1.54 -27.33 13.80
CA VAL A 303 -0.50 -27.52 14.82
C VAL A 303 -0.98 -28.47 15.92
N VAL A 304 -2.22 -28.29 16.40
CA VAL A 304 -2.84 -29.17 17.39
C VAL A 304 -3.02 -30.58 16.84
N LYS A 305 -3.46 -30.71 15.57
CA LYS A 305 -3.58 -32.01 14.89
C LYS A 305 -2.24 -32.74 14.78
N LEU A 306 -1.17 -32.03 14.38
CA LEU A 306 0.17 -32.60 14.35
C LEU A 306 0.58 -33.16 15.73
N PHE A 307 0.38 -32.39 16.80
CA PHE A 307 0.69 -32.80 18.15
C PHE A 307 -0.14 -34.01 18.59
N GLY A 308 -1.44 -34.01 18.36
CA GLY A 308 -2.34 -35.12 18.65
C GLY A 308 -1.98 -36.38 17.88
N GLU A 309 -1.65 -36.26 16.59
CA GLU A 309 -1.14 -37.39 15.80
C GLU A 309 0.19 -37.91 16.30
N ALA A 310 1.11 -37.04 16.73
CA ALA A 310 2.38 -37.46 17.34
C ALA A 310 2.16 -38.30 18.61
N LYS A 311 1.27 -37.87 19.50
CA LYS A 311 0.89 -38.63 20.70
C LYS A 311 0.24 -39.99 20.38
N ARG A 312 -0.53 -40.07 19.29
CA ARG A 312 -1.12 -41.35 18.81
C ARG A 312 -0.09 -42.30 18.21
N LEU A 313 0.90 -41.76 17.48
CA LEU A 313 1.90 -42.54 16.79
C LEU A 313 2.97 -43.14 17.72
N ASP A 314 3.42 -42.34 18.68
CA ASP A 314 4.39 -42.79 19.69
C ASP A 314 4.08 -42.20 21.07
N PRO A 315 3.14 -42.82 21.83
CA PRO A 315 2.73 -42.31 23.15
C PRO A 315 3.88 -42.26 24.17
N ARG A 316 4.87 -43.18 24.06
CA ARG A 316 6.00 -43.22 25.00
C ARG A 316 6.97 -42.07 24.76
N LEU A 317 7.32 -41.81 23.50
CA LEU A 317 8.21 -40.70 23.14
C LEU A 317 7.57 -39.33 23.50
N MET A 318 6.26 -39.24 23.33
CA MET A 318 5.49 -38.01 23.57
C MET A 318 4.99 -37.85 25.02
N GLU A 319 5.31 -38.81 25.92
CA GLU A 319 4.93 -38.72 27.33
C GLU A 319 5.54 -37.48 27.97
N GLY A 320 4.73 -36.67 28.65
CA GLY A 320 5.14 -35.41 29.35
C GLY A 320 5.60 -34.30 28.39
N ILE A 321 5.48 -34.43 27.07
CA ILE A 321 5.70 -33.36 26.12
C ILE A 321 4.41 -32.53 26.02
N LYS A 322 4.53 -31.20 26.15
CA LYS A 322 3.42 -30.24 26.05
C LYS A 322 3.40 -29.52 24.70
N LEU A 323 2.24 -29.00 24.32
CA LEU A 323 2.11 -28.04 23.22
C LEU A 323 1.81 -26.66 23.78
N VAL A 324 2.67 -25.69 23.49
CA VAL A 324 2.53 -24.28 23.88
C VAL A 324 2.01 -23.48 22.71
N LEU A 325 0.86 -22.85 22.88
CA LEU A 325 0.24 -21.96 21.89
C LEU A 325 0.28 -20.53 22.42
N VAL A 326 1.10 -19.67 21.77
CA VAL A 326 1.25 -18.26 22.15
C VAL A 326 0.64 -17.37 21.09
N GLY A 327 -0.37 -16.59 21.48
CA GLY A 327 -1.06 -15.69 20.54
C GLY A 327 -2.53 -15.49 20.93
N GLY A 328 -3.31 -15.04 19.97
CA GLY A 328 -4.67 -14.58 20.18
C GLY A 328 -4.72 -13.11 20.63
N SER A 329 -5.86 -12.46 20.41
CA SER A 329 -6.07 -11.06 20.78
C SER A 329 -6.77 -10.99 22.14
N PRO A 330 -6.09 -10.58 23.21
CA PRO A 330 -6.77 -10.36 24.50
C PRO A 330 -7.58 -9.07 24.39
N GLY A 331 -8.88 -9.17 24.40
CA GLY A 331 -9.79 -8.02 24.52
C GLY A 331 -10.86 -7.97 23.44
N ASP A 332 -10.52 -7.67 22.21
CA ASP A 332 -11.50 -7.58 21.10
C ASP A 332 -10.99 -8.36 19.87
N PRO A 333 -11.16 -9.71 19.87
CA PRO A 333 -10.70 -10.55 18.78
C PRO A 333 -11.50 -10.30 17.49
N LEU A 334 -10.82 -10.30 16.36
CA LEU A 334 -11.49 -10.26 15.07
C LEU A 334 -12.40 -11.48 14.89
N PRO A 335 -13.52 -11.39 14.15
CA PRO A 335 -14.42 -12.53 13.90
C PRO A 335 -13.69 -13.78 13.37
N GLU A 336 -12.66 -13.59 12.55
CA GLU A 336 -11.79 -14.68 12.05
C GLU A 336 -11.04 -15.36 13.19
N GLU A 337 -10.50 -14.61 14.13
CA GLU A 337 -9.75 -15.14 15.27
C GLU A 337 -10.66 -15.95 16.21
N VAL A 338 -11.88 -15.49 16.43
CA VAL A 338 -12.89 -16.23 17.19
C VAL A 338 -13.21 -17.58 16.54
N SER A 339 -13.35 -17.61 15.22
CA SER A 339 -13.58 -18.85 14.46
C SER A 339 -12.41 -19.82 14.63
N VAL A 340 -11.17 -19.33 14.47
CA VAL A 340 -9.97 -20.17 14.61
C VAL A 340 -9.82 -20.70 16.04
N GLU A 341 -10.09 -19.89 17.06
CA GLU A 341 -10.08 -20.29 18.47
C GLU A 341 -11.05 -21.43 18.73
N LYS A 342 -12.27 -21.34 18.18
CA LYS A 342 -13.26 -22.41 18.25
C LYS A 342 -12.72 -23.70 17.62
N HIS A 343 -12.19 -23.62 16.40
CA HIS A 343 -11.61 -24.80 15.72
C HIS A 343 -10.43 -25.41 16.47
N VAL A 344 -9.62 -24.59 17.17
CA VAL A 344 -8.56 -25.08 18.05
C VAL A 344 -9.16 -25.89 19.21
N ALA A 345 -10.19 -25.35 19.89
CA ALA A 345 -10.86 -26.02 21.00
C ALA A 345 -11.55 -27.34 20.55
N ASP A 346 -12.23 -27.31 19.41
CA ASP A 346 -12.85 -28.52 18.80
C ASP A 346 -11.79 -29.57 18.51
N THR A 347 -10.63 -29.19 17.97
CA THR A 347 -9.51 -30.10 17.66
C THR A 347 -8.89 -30.69 18.92
N ILE A 348 -8.71 -29.89 19.97
CA ILE A 348 -8.24 -30.37 21.29
C ILE A 348 -9.17 -31.49 21.82
N THR A 349 -10.48 -31.26 21.68
CA THR A 349 -11.51 -32.23 22.09
C THR A 349 -11.47 -33.50 21.22
N GLU A 350 -11.36 -33.36 19.91
CA GLU A 350 -11.28 -34.47 18.93
C GLU A 350 -10.09 -35.42 19.25
N TYR A 351 -8.96 -34.85 19.61
CA TYR A 351 -7.75 -35.61 19.92
C TYR A 351 -7.69 -36.05 21.39
N LYS A 352 -8.67 -35.70 22.20
CA LYS A 352 -8.76 -36.02 23.65
C LYS A 352 -7.53 -35.52 24.42
N LEU A 353 -7.02 -34.36 24.06
CA LEU A 353 -5.90 -33.75 24.74
C LEU A 353 -6.38 -33.16 26.08
N ILE A 354 -5.64 -33.45 27.15
CA ILE A 354 -5.96 -32.94 28.49
C ILE A 354 -5.32 -31.60 28.77
N ASN A 355 -5.73 -30.92 29.81
CA ASN A 355 -5.22 -29.60 30.17
C ASN A 355 -3.69 -29.56 30.37
N ASP A 356 -3.10 -30.66 30.84
CA ASP A 356 -1.64 -30.75 30.99
C ASP A 356 -0.88 -30.91 29.66
N ASP A 357 -1.56 -31.27 28.57
CA ASP A 357 -0.98 -31.39 27.26
C ASP A 357 -0.83 -30.05 26.55
N ILE A 358 -1.69 -29.07 26.88
CA ILE A 358 -1.79 -27.78 26.15
C ILE A 358 -1.59 -26.62 27.12
N VAL A 359 -0.59 -25.78 26.83
CA VAL A 359 -0.38 -24.50 27.52
C VAL A 359 -0.77 -23.36 26.59
N ARG A 360 -1.77 -22.56 27.01
CA ARG A 360 -2.22 -21.41 26.25
C ARG A 360 -1.72 -20.12 26.87
N LEU A 361 -1.02 -19.31 26.09
CA LEU A 361 -0.44 -18.04 26.52
C LEU A 361 -0.93 -16.91 25.61
N PRO A 362 -1.32 -15.75 26.16
CA PRO A 362 -1.55 -14.56 25.35
C PRO A 362 -0.24 -14.14 24.69
N SER A 363 -0.32 -13.20 23.74
CA SER A 363 0.86 -12.58 23.10
C SER A 363 1.90 -12.17 24.15
N LYS A 364 3.17 -12.43 23.86
CA LYS A 364 4.30 -12.18 24.75
C LYS A 364 5.32 -11.25 24.13
N PRO A 365 6.03 -10.45 24.93
CA PRO A 365 7.19 -9.69 24.45
C PRO A 365 8.28 -10.59 23.85
N TRP A 366 9.07 -10.06 22.94
CA TRP A 366 10.10 -10.81 22.21
C TRP A 366 11.15 -11.49 23.10
N ASN A 367 11.56 -10.85 24.18
CA ASN A 367 12.49 -11.46 25.14
C ASN A 367 11.93 -12.75 25.76
N ILE A 368 10.64 -12.78 26.06
CA ILE A 368 9.97 -13.99 26.57
C ILE A 368 9.83 -15.05 25.46
N LEU A 369 9.39 -14.63 24.25
CA LEU A 369 9.28 -15.54 23.11
C LEU A 369 10.62 -16.14 22.75
N ALA A 370 11.69 -15.38 22.82
CA ALA A 370 13.05 -15.85 22.54
C ALA A 370 13.48 -16.97 23.51
N VAL A 371 13.23 -16.79 24.81
CA VAL A 371 13.49 -17.84 25.81
C VAL A 371 12.66 -19.10 25.54
N LEU A 372 11.35 -18.91 25.28
CA LEU A 372 10.47 -20.04 24.98
C LEU A 372 10.89 -20.78 23.69
N ALA A 373 11.30 -20.05 22.65
CA ALA A 373 11.77 -20.63 21.41
C ALA A 373 13.12 -21.33 21.53
N HIS A 374 14.02 -20.82 22.38
CA HIS A 374 15.33 -21.42 22.63
C HIS A 374 15.22 -22.79 23.29
N HIS A 375 14.35 -22.92 24.25
CA HIS A 375 14.22 -24.13 25.07
C HIS A 375 13.14 -25.10 24.60
N CYS A 376 12.49 -24.82 23.46
CA CYS A 376 11.49 -25.72 22.92
C CYS A 376 12.14 -26.99 22.34
N LEU A 377 11.39 -28.07 22.33
CA LEU A 377 11.72 -29.27 21.57
C LEU A 377 11.69 -28.95 20.05
N SER A 378 10.68 -28.21 19.61
CA SER A 378 10.59 -27.67 18.27
C SER A 378 9.51 -26.58 18.17
N TYR A 379 9.76 -25.56 17.38
CA TYR A 379 8.72 -24.69 16.85
C TYR A 379 7.93 -25.45 15.78
N VAL A 380 6.60 -25.28 15.77
CA VAL A 380 5.72 -25.94 14.80
C VAL A 380 4.85 -24.94 14.07
N GLY A 381 5.01 -24.85 12.75
CA GLY A 381 4.19 -24.00 11.90
C GLY A 381 3.53 -24.82 10.79
N MET A 382 2.18 -24.86 10.78
CA MET A 382 1.38 -25.63 9.81
C MET A 382 0.59 -24.72 8.87
N GLN A 383 1.14 -23.56 8.54
CA GLN A 383 0.48 -22.53 7.74
C GLN A 383 0.01 -23.05 6.39
N PHE A 384 -1.22 -22.73 5.99
CA PHE A 384 -1.72 -22.92 4.62
C PHE A 384 -1.14 -21.89 3.66
N MET A 385 -0.84 -20.70 4.19
CA MET A 385 -0.15 -19.63 3.48
C MET A 385 0.60 -18.74 4.46
N GLU A 386 1.84 -18.44 4.12
CA GLU A 386 2.71 -17.53 4.85
C GLU A 386 3.64 -16.85 3.85
N PRO A 387 3.52 -15.55 3.61
CA PRO A 387 4.37 -14.85 2.64
C PRO A 387 5.86 -15.06 2.89
N PHE A 388 6.31 -14.89 4.11
CA PHE A 388 7.69 -15.18 4.51
C PHE A 388 7.73 -16.19 5.67
N GLY A 389 7.40 -15.79 6.89
CA GLY A 389 7.46 -16.60 8.10
C GLY A 389 8.42 -16.08 9.14
N MET A 390 8.19 -14.83 9.62
CA MET A 390 9.06 -14.20 10.63
C MET A 390 9.21 -15.05 11.89
N GLY A 391 8.11 -15.61 12.43
CA GLY A 391 8.17 -16.47 13.63
C GLY A 391 9.07 -17.71 13.45
N VAL A 392 9.17 -18.21 12.21
CA VAL A 392 10.11 -19.29 11.86
C VAL A 392 11.56 -18.80 11.95
N ALA A 393 11.85 -17.64 11.33
CA ALA A 393 13.18 -17.04 11.38
C ALA A 393 13.59 -16.70 12.83
N GLU A 394 12.64 -16.26 13.64
CA GLU A 394 12.81 -15.98 15.07
C GLU A 394 13.13 -17.26 15.87
N ALA A 395 12.37 -18.34 15.64
CA ALA A 395 12.65 -19.63 16.28
C ALA A 395 14.05 -20.17 15.89
N MET A 396 14.41 -20.08 14.61
CA MET A 396 15.75 -20.45 14.13
C MET A 396 16.85 -19.59 14.76
N ALA A 397 16.63 -18.27 14.85
CA ALA A 397 17.55 -17.33 15.49
C ALA A 397 17.75 -17.66 16.98
N ALA A 398 16.71 -18.13 17.66
CA ALA A 398 16.77 -18.60 19.04
C ALA A 398 17.37 -20.00 19.23
N SER A 399 17.89 -20.64 18.18
CA SER A 399 18.35 -22.04 18.19
C SER A 399 17.25 -23.09 18.43
N GLY A 400 15.99 -22.74 18.24
CA GLY A 400 14.90 -23.71 18.26
C GLY A 400 14.89 -24.55 16.99
N PRO A 401 14.78 -25.90 17.06
CA PRO A 401 14.48 -26.70 15.90
C PRO A 401 13.12 -26.30 15.33
N VAL A 402 12.95 -26.39 14.02
CA VAL A 402 11.75 -25.91 13.35
C VAL A 402 11.09 -26.99 12.50
N VAL A 403 9.80 -27.22 12.73
CA VAL A 403 8.87 -27.90 11.81
C VAL A 403 8.05 -26.83 11.11
N ILE A 404 8.08 -26.79 9.78
CA ILE A 404 7.44 -25.74 9.00
C ILE A 404 6.72 -26.26 7.75
N SER A 405 5.57 -25.66 7.47
CA SER A 405 4.81 -25.92 6.26
C SER A 405 5.59 -25.60 4.98
N LYS A 406 5.56 -26.49 4.00
CA LYS A 406 6.08 -26.25 2.64
C LYS A 406 5.44 -25.04 1.94
N LYS A 407 4.34 -24.51 2.47
CA LYS A 407 3.62 -23.33 1.96
C LYS A 407 4.14 -22.00 2.54
N ALA A 408 5.08 -22.04 3.48
CA ALA A 408 5.72 -20.84 4.01
C ALA A 408 6.85 -20.37 3.07
N GLY A 409 6.87 -19.07 2.74
CA GLY A 409 7.84 -18.49 1.80
C GLY A 409 9.29 -18.67 2.22
N ILE A 410 9.58 -18.68 3.52
CA ILE A 410 10.92 -18.90 4.07
C ILE A 410 11.53 -20.23 3.64
N THR A 411 10.72 -21.24 3.31
CA THR A 411 11.20 -22.58 2.88
C THR A 411 12.06 -22.52 1.63
N LYS A 412 12.00 -21.47 0.84
CA LYS A 412 12.87 -21.27 -0.33
C LYS A 412 14.34 -21.03 0.04
N TRP A 413 14.62 -20.63 1.27
CA TRP A 413 15.98 -20.50 1.82
C TRP A 413 16.41 -21.74 2.60
N LEU A 414 15.50 -22.67 2.93
CA LEU A 414 15.74 -23.80 3.81
C LEU A 414 15.97 -25.09 3.03
N LYS A 415 16.82 -25.95 3.57
CA LYS A 415 16.97 -27.33 3.12
C LYS A 415 16.31 -28.26 4.14
N ASP A 416 15.36 -29.07 3.64
CA ASP A 416 14.63 -30.05 4.45
C ASP A 416 15.59 -31.07 5.09
N GLY A 417 15.37 -31.36 6.37
CA GLY A 417 16.19 -32.24 7.19
C GLY A 417 17.56 -31.70 7.58
N ARG A 418 17.96 -30.50 7.10
CA ARG A 418 19.20 -29.84 7.47
C ARG A 418 18.97 -28.58 8.30
N ASP A 419 18.15 -27.65 7.78
CA ASP A 419 17.91 -26.35 8.41
C ASP A 419 16.55 -26.31 9.11
N ALA A 420 15.63 -27.14 8.67
CA ALA A 420 14.27 -27.30 9.21
C ALA A 420 13.66 -28.63 8.78
N ILE A 421 12.55 -29.01 9.40
CA ILE A 421 11.70 -30.14 9.02
C ILE A 421 10.54 -29.57 8.20
N ILE A 422 10.58 -29.73 6.88
CA ILE A 422 9.55 -29.18 5.98
C ILE A 422 8.44 -30.22 5.80
N VAL A 423 7.19 -29.81 6.05
CA VAL A 423 6.03 -30.72 6.07
C VAL A 423 4.87 -30.20 5.19
N ASP A 424 3.92 -31.09 4.88
CA ASP A 424 2.67 -30.71 4.22
C ASP A 424 1.63 -30.33 5.27
N PRO A 425 1.10 -29.10 5.28
CA PRO A 425 0.08 -28.68 6.24
C PRO A 425 -1.27 -29.37 6.04
N ALA A 426 -1.51 -29.99 4.87
CA ALA A 426 -2.71 -30.75 4.60
C ALA A 426 -2.68 -32.18 5.18
N ASP A 427 -1.49 -32.67 5.59
CA ASP A 427 -1.32 -34.01 6.18
C ASP A 427 -0.60 -33.93 7.53
N PRO A 428 -1.30 -33.59 8.61
CA PRO A 428 -0.73 -33.53 9.96
C PRO A 428 -0.15 -34.85 10.44
N ARG A 429 -0.70 -35.99 10.00
CA ARG A 429 -0.22 -37.33 10.40
C ARG A 429 1.14 -37.64 9.78
N SER A 430 1.33 -37.33 8.50
CA SER A 430 2.65 -37.48 7.84
C SER A 430 3.67 -36.54 8.48
N ALA A 431 3.26 -35.31 8.80
CA ALA A 431 4.10 -34.32 9.49
C ALA A 431 4.55 -34.84 10.88
N ALA A 432 3.62 -35.40 11.65
CA ALA A 432 3.91 -35.99 12.96
C ALA A 432 4.87 -37.18 12.81
N ARG A 433 4.65 -38.07 11.85
CA ARG A 433 5.54 -39.20 11.58
C ARG A 433 6.96 -38.75 11.23
N LYS A 434 7.09 -37.68 10.45
CA LYS A 434 8.39 -37.11 10.10
C LYS A 434 9.12 -36.53 11.32
N LEU A 435 8.40 -35.79 12.18
CA LEU A 435 8.93 -35.25 13.44
C LEU A 435 9.43 -36.38 14.35
N ILE A 436 8.59 -37.41 14.61
CA ILE A 436 8.95 -38.58 15.44
C ILE A 436 10.16 -39.29 14.87
N GLY A 437 10.21 -39.50 13.54
CA GLY A 437 11.34 -40.16 12.87
C GLY A 437 12.67 -39.41 13.03
N ILE A 438 12.63 -38.10 13.25
CA ILE A 438 13.80 -37.26 13.54
C ILE A 438 14.12 -37.30 15.03
N MET A 439 13.11 -37.23 15.90
CA MET A 439 13.28 -37.32 17.36
C MET A 439 13.93 -38.65 17.79
N ASN A 440 13.65 -39.70 17.09
CA ASN A 440 14.26 -41.04 17.32
C ASN A 440 15.72 -41.19 16.84
N LYS A 441 16.31 -40.12 16.30
CA LYS A 441 17.71 -40.09 15.87
C LYS A 441 18.52 -39.17 16.79
N ASP A 442 19.49 -39.74 17.46
CA ASP A 442 20.32 -39.03 18.45
C ASP A 442 20.97 -37.78 17.82
N GLY A 443 20.79 -36.65 18.46
CA GLY A 443 21.37 -35.37 18.09
C GLY A 443 20.85 -34.77 16.76
N ALA A 444 19.77 -35.30 16.17
CA ALA A 444 19.28 -34.83 14.89
C ALA A 444 18.58 -33.48 14.97
N LEU A 445 17.80 -33.25 16.05
CA LEU A 445 17.15 -31.95 16.31
C LEU A 445 18.18 -30.86 16.59
N GLU A 446 19.21 -31.16 17.38
CA GLU A 446 20.30 -30.22 17.71
C GLU A 446 21.10 -29.84 16.45
N LYS A 447 21.33 -30.77 15.53
CA LYS A 447 21.99 -30.50 14.24
C LYS A 447 21.13 -29.57 13.38
N ILE A 448 19.82 -29.81 13.32
CA ILE A 448 18.87 -28.96 12.60
C ILE A 448 18.84 -27.55 13.22
N ALA A 449 18.76 -27.46 14.55
CA ALA A 449 18.77 -26.19 15.28
C ALA A 449 20.05 -25.39 15.02
N SER A 450 21.21 -26.04 15.11
CA SER A 450 22.52 -25.42 14.86
C SER A 450 22.65 -24.92 13.42
N SER A 451 22.25 -25.73 12.43
CA SER A 451 22.24 -25.31 11.02
C SER A 451 21.26 -24.18 10.77
N GLY A 452 20.05 -24.27 11.34
CA GLY A 452 19.03 -23.24 11.27
C GLY A 452 19.50 -21.92 11.85
N ARG A 453 20.10 -21.92 13.04
CA ARG A 453 20.65 -20.70 13.66
C ARG A 453 21.76 -20.06 12.82
N LYS A 454 22.69 -20.87 12.31
CA LYS A 454 23.77 -20.38 11.43
C LYS A 454 23.23 -19.70 10.18
N LEU A 455 22.18 -20.28 9.56
CA LEU A 455 21.50 -19.67 8.43
C LEU A 455 20.79 -18.37 8.84
N ALA A 456 20.08 -18.36 9.98
CA ALA A 456 19.38 -17.17 10.47
C ALA A 456 20.35 -16.02 10.75
N GLN A 457 21.50 -16.28 11.37
CA GLN A 457 22.55 -15.25 11.62
C GLN A 457 23.05 -14.62 10.32
N GLY A 458 23.30 -15.42 9.29
CA GLY A 458 23.86 -14.94 8.02
C GLY A 458 22.83 -14.31 7.09
N THR A 459 21.56 -14.70 7.21
CA THR A 459 20.52 -14.36 6.21
C THR A 459 19.36 -13.59 6.79
N PHE A 460 18.92 -13.89 8.02
CA PHE A 460 17.71 -13.35 8.63
C PHE A 460 18.01 -12.37 9.78
N SER A 461 19.24 -11.91 9.96
CA SER A 461 19.54 -10.85 10.93
C SER A 461 19.26 -9.47 10.32
N TRP A 462 18.61 -8.58 11.07
CA TRP A 462 18.36 -7.22 10.63
C TRP A 462 19.66 -6.46 10.29
N LYS A 463 20.74 -6.76 11.02
CA LYS A 463 22.07 -6.22 10.72
C LYS A 463 22.53 -6.59 9.31
N SER A 464 22.42 -7.86 8.92
CA SER A 464 22.81 -8.32 7.59
C SER A 464 21.91 -7.73 6.50
N ILE A 465 20.59 -7.73 6.74
CA ILE A 465 19.59 -7.19 5.81
C ILE A 465 19.79 -5.70 5.62
N GLY A 466 19.85 -4.92 6.70
CA GLY A 466 20.02 -3.46 6.64
C GLY A 466 21.35 -3.05 6.00
N THR A 467 22.44 -3.75 6.30
CA THR A 467 23.73 -3.50 5.63
C THR A 467 23.61 -3.68 4.13
N ARG A 468 23.05 -4.77 3.68
CA ARG A 468 22.86 -5.08 2.26
C ARG A 468 21.95 -4.10 1.53
N GLN A 469 20.89 -3.65 2.20
CA GLN A 469 20.02 -2.59 1.65
C GLN A 469 20.73 -1.25 1.57
N GLY A 470 21.54 -0.92 2.58
CA GLY A 470 22.38 0.28 2.57
C GLY A 470 23.35 0.28 1.39
N GLU A 471 23.98 -0.84 1.07
CA GLU A 471 24.87 -1.00 -0.09
C GLU A 471 24.12 -0.79 -1.42
N ILE A 472 22.88 -1.28 -1.54
CA ILE A 472 22.03 -1.05 -2.71
C ILE A 472 21.74 0.44 -2.88
N ILE A 473 21.32 1.11 -1.81
CA ILE A 473 21.03 2.54 -1.84
C ILE A 473 22.26 3.35 -2.20
N ASP A 474 23.42 3.02 -1.63
CA ASP A 474 24.69 3.69 -1.94
C ASP A 474 25.08 3.52 -3.42
N SER A 475 24.90 2.32 -3.99
CA SER A 475 25.12 2.07 -5.42
C SER A 475 24.21 2.94 -6.29
N LEU A 476 22.93 3.06 -5.92
CA LEU A 476 21.99 3.93 -6.63
C LEU A 476 22.38 5.42 -6.51
N CYS A 477 22.88 5.86 -5.35
CA CYS A 477 23.38 7.23 -5.18
C CYS A 477 24.61 7.54 -6.05
N ARG A 478 25.46 6.54 -6.32
CA ARG A 478 26.59 6.65 -7.27
C ARG A 478 26.15 6.52 -8.74
N GLY A 479 24.86 6.33 -9.02
CA GLY A 479 24.34 6.08 -10.37
C GLY A 479 24.69 4.68 -10.91
N GLU A 480 25.08 3.76 -10.03
CA GLU A 480 25.35 2.36 -10.34
C GLU A 480 24.04 1.54 -10.23
N THR A 481 23.94 0.48 -11.01
CA THR A 481 22.83 -0.45 -10.85
C THR A 481 23.30 -1.66 -10.05
N PRO A 482 22.67 -1.96 -8.91
CA PRO A 482 22.99 -3.16 -8.17
C PRO A 482 22.81 -4.40 -9.05
N GLY A 483 23.90 -5.14 -9.31
CA GLY A 483 23.87 -6.36 -10.12
C GLY A 483 24.28 -6.26 -11.59
N GLY A 484 24.75 -5.11 -12.08
CA GLY A 484 25.54 -4.98 -13.32
C GLY A 484 24.77 -5.06 -14.63
N SER A 485 24.30 -3.94 -15.14
CA SER A 485 24.15 -3.60 -16.55
C SER A 485 23.37 -2.27 -16.70
N ILE A 486 24.10 -1.21 -16.66
CA ILE A 486 23.61 0.17 -16.42
C ILE A 486 22.76 0.76 -17.58
N ARG A 487 23.06 0.48 -18.84
CA ARG A 487 22.45 1.22 -19.94
C ARG A 487 20.98 0.88 -20.26
N ARG A 488 20.58 -0.38 -20.14
CA ARG A 488 19.18 -0.78 -20.43
C ARG A 488 18.21 -0.43 -19.31
N ILE A 489 18.70 -0.40 -18.10
CA ILE A 489 17.87 -0.15 -16.90
C ILE A 489 17.55 1.34 -16.79
N THR A 490 18.51 2.24 -17.00
CA THR A 490 18.30 3.69 -16.93
C THR A 490 17.28 4.19 -17.96
N GLN A 491 17.29 3.61 -19.17
CA GLN A 491 16.32 3.95 -20.19
C GLN A 491 14.92 3.41 -19.83
N ARG A 492 14.81 2.16 -19.36
CA ARG A 492 13.55 1.58 -18.89
C ARG A 492 12.98 2.29 -17.66
N ILE A 493 13.84 2.75 -16.75
CA ILE A 493 13.43 3.55 -15.58
C ILE A 493 12.90 4.90 -16.02
N ARG A 494 13.55 5.58 -16.98
CA ARG A 494 13.05 6.85 -17.53
C ARG A 494 11.71 6.67 -18.25
N GLU A 495 11.58 5.64 -19.05
CA GLU A 495 10.34 5.24 -19.71
C GLU A 495 9.27 4.80 -18.69
N GLY A 496 9.66 4.10 -17.63
CA GLY A 496 8.79 3.69 -16.55
C GLY A 496 8.36 4.82 -15.62
N ARG A 497 9.26 5.76 -15.27
CA ARG A 497 8.93 6.97 -14.51
C ARG A 497 7.96 7.86 -15.23
N ALA A 498 8.06 7.89 -16.55
CA ALA A 498 7.11 8.55 -17.36
C ALA A 498 5.74 7.85 -17.32
N TYR A 499 5.63 6.56 -17.15
CA TYR A 499 4.38 5.80 -17.29
C TYR A 499 3.36 5.95 -16.14
N HIS A 500 3.71 6.32 -14.89
CA HIS A 500 2.81 5.98 -13.79
C HIS A 500 2.50 7.01 -12.71
N ARG A 501 2.22 8.25 -13.07
CA ARG A 501 1.71 9.23 -12.11
C ARG A 501 0.26 9.62 -12.31
N ALA A 502 -0.42 8.80 -13.07
CA ALA A 502 -1.82 9.00 -13.42
C ALA A 502 -2.81 8.65 -12.32
N VAL A 503 -2.35 7.97 -11.26
CA VAL A 503 -3.27 7.36 -10.31
C VAL A 503 -3.83 8.34 -9.29
N PHE A 504 -3.33 9.56 -9.28
CA PHE A 504 -3.76 10.58 -8.34
C PHE A 504 -5.10 11.24 -8.63
N THR A 505 -5.81 10.79 -9.67
CA THR A 505 -7.21 11.21 -9.89
C THR A 505 -8.21 10.31 -9.16
N TRP A 506 -7.79 9.76 -8.01
CA TRP A 506 -8.65 8.88 -7.23
C TRP A 506 -9.95 9.58 -6.80
N ARG A 507 -11.06 8.86 -6.90
CA ARG A 507 -12.41 9.39 -6.75
C ARG A 507 -13.17 8.90 -5.54
N GLY A 508 -12.51 8.29 -4.59
CA GLY A 508 -13.14 7.70 -3.44
C GLY A 508 -13.47 6.22 -3.63
N ASP A 509 -14.57 5.75 -3.03
CA ASP A 509 -14.95 4.34 -3.11
C ASP A 509 -15.04 3.84 -4.55
N PRO A 510 -14.56 2.63 -4.84
CA PRO A 510 -14.72 2.02 -6.14
C PRO A 510 -16.17 2.11 -6.60
N PRO A 511 -16.46 2.47 -7.85
CA PRO A 511 -17.82 2.58 -8.33
C PRO A 511 -18.52 1.21 -8.33
N GLU A 512 -19.76 1.17 -7.90
CA GLU A 512 -20.57 -0.05 -8.03
C GLU A 512 -20.84 -0.35 -9.51
N ILE A 513 -20.17 -1.34 -10.07
CA ILE A 513 -20.37 -1.78 -11.45
C ILE A 513 -21.58 -2.71 -11.51
N LYS A 514 -22.47 -2.46 -12.48
CA LYS A 514 -23.64 -3.28 -12.77
C LYS A 514 -23.54 -3.83 -14.19
N SER A 515 -24.18 -4.95 -14.48
CA SER A 515 -24.15 -5.60 -15.81
C SER A 515 -24.46 -4.66 -16.99
N ARG A 516 -25.28 -3.65 -16.77
CA ARG A 516 -25.56 -2.61 -17.77
C ARG A 516 -24.34 -1.75 -18.10
N HIS A 517 -23.49 -1.43 -17.10
CA HIS A 517 -22.26 -0.67 -17.29
C HIS A 517 -21.23 -1.50 -18.06
N GLU A 518 -21.16 -2.80 -17.75
CA GLU A 518 -20.34 -3.76 -18.49
C GLU A 518 -20.78 -3.87 -19.96
N LYS A 519 -22.10 -3.98 -20.20
CA LYS A 519 -22.66 -4.04 -21.56
C LYS A 519 -22.20 -2.83 -22.40
N ALA A 520 -22.37 -1.62 -21.85
CA ALA A 520 -21.94 -0.40 -22.54
C ALA A 520 -20.43 -0.35 -22.79
N ALA A 521 -19.61 -0.67 -21.77
CA ALA A 521 -18.16 -0.66 -21.89
C ALA A 521 -17.67 -1.68 -22.92
N ARG A 522 -18.21 -2.90 -22.93
CA ARG A 522 -17.88 -3.91 -23.95
C ARG A 522 -18.30 -3.48 -25.35
N GLY A 523 -19.43 -2.77 -25.50
CA GLY A 523 -19.85 -2.20 -26.76
C GLY A 523 -18.96 -1.07 -27.26
N LEU A 524 -18.42 -0.26 -26.34
CA LEU A 524 -17.50 0.85 -26.68
C LEU A 524 -16.08 0.37 -27.00
N LEU A 525 -15.63 -0.74 -26.41
CA LEU A 525 -14.25 -1.22 -26.51
C LEU A 525 -13.73 -1.36 -27.94
N PRO A 526 -14.47 -1.98 -28.89
CA PRO A 526 -13.99 -2.12 -30.28
C PRO A 526 -13.72 -0.77 -30.96
N HIS A 527 -14.55 0.24 -30.68
CA HIS A 527 -14.39 1.58 -31.24
C HIS A 527 -13.14 2.26 -30.71
N ILE A 528 -12.88 2.11 -29.39
CA ILE A 528 -11.69 2.67 -28.75
C ILE A 528 -10.42 1.97 -29.24
N ILE A 529 -10.41 0.64 -29.38
CA ILE A 529 -9.28 -0.12 -29.90
C ILE A 529 -8.94 0.33 -31.32
N LYS A 530 -9.96 0.47 -32.17
CA LYS A 530 -9.78 0.93 -33.55
C LYS A 530 -9.13 2.32 -33.57
N GLN A 531 -9.72 3.29 -32.86
CA GLN A 531 -9.21 4.66 -32.77
C GLN A 531 -7.77 4.70 -32.24
N THR A 532 -7.48 3.89 -31.20
CA THR A 532 -6.15 3.80 -30.60
C THR A 532 -5.13 3.23 -31.59
N THR A 533 -5.51 2.25 -32.40
CA THR A 533 -4.64 1.66 -33.39
C THR A 533 -4.30 2.67 -34.49
N ASP A 534 -5.25 3.48 -34.92
CA ASP A 534 -5.04 4.50 -35.93
C ASP A 534 -4.15 5.64 -35.42
N LEU A 535 -4.43 6.17 -34.20
CA LEU A 535 -3.68 7.27 -33.62
C LEU A 535 -2.27 6.89 -33.16
N ARG A 536 -2.02 5.62 -32.81
CA ARG A 536 -0.65 5.13 -32.54
C ARG A 536 0.30 5.32 -33.73
N ARG A 537 -0.20 5.23 -34.95
CA ARG A 537 0.60 5.48 -36.18
C ARG A 537 0.97 6.94 -36.34
N GLU A 538 0.19 7.84 -35.75
CA GLU A 538 0.42 9.28 -35.74
C GLU A 538 1.16 9.77 -34.48
N GLU A 539 1.65 8.85 -33.63
CA GLU A 539 2.30 9.13 -32.36
C GLU A 539 1.40 9.91 -31.37
N LYS A 540 0.08 9.71 -31.46
CA LYS A 540 -0.93 10.37 -30.62
C LYS A 540 -1.64 9.40 -29.70
N ARG A 541 -2.16 9.92 -28.59
CA ARG A 541 -3.03 9.21 -27.66
C ARG A 541 -4.49 9.36 -28.03
N THR A 542 -5.26 8.32 -27.71
CA THR A 542 -6.72 8.39 -27.83
C THR A 542 -7.29 9.07 -26.58
N ILE A 543 -8.09 10.12 -26.79
CA ILE A 543 -8.81 10.83 -25.72
C ILE A 543 -10.29 10.54 -25.87
N VAL A 544 -10.84 9.73 -24.96
CA VAL A 544 -12.25 9.35 -24.94
C VAL A 544 -12.97 10.17 -23.86
N VAL A 545 -13.96 10.91 -24.28
CA VAL A 545 -14.78 11.72 -23.37
C VAL A 545 -16.16 11.10 -23.21
N LEU A 546 -16.54 10.79 -21.99
CA LEU A 546 -17.86 10.30 -21.61
C LEU A 546 -18.69 11.45 -21.05
N GLY A 547 -19.66 11.95 -21.85
CA GLY A 547 -20.56 13.01 -21.45
C GLY A 547 -21.97 12.53 -21.14
N GLY A 548 -22.73 13.28 -20.38
CA GLY A 548 -24.11 12.92 -20.01
C GLY A 548 -24.47 13.36 -18.60
N GLU A 549 -25.74 13.19 -18.23
CA GLU A 549 -26.26 13.62 -16.93
C GLU A 549 -25.53 13.05 -15.71
N SER A 550 -25.59 13.76 -14.60
CA SER A 550 -25.10 13.24 -13.33
C SER A 550 -25.82 11.93 -12.96
N GLY A 551 -25.06 10.87 -12.68
CA GLY A 551 -25.61 9.54 -12.38
C GLY A 551 -25.99 8.69 -13.60
N ALA A 552 -25.60 9.09 -14.82
CA ALA A 552 -25.78 8.29 -16.04
C ALA A 552 -24.85 7.06 -16.13
N GLY A 553 -23.90 6.90 -15.20
CA GLY A 553 -22.94 5.79 -15.21
C GLY A 553 -21.61 6.08 -15.89
N LYS A 554 -21.29 7.35 -16.16
CA LYS A 554 -20.03 7.76 -16.82
C LYS A 554 -18.79 7.17 -16.16
N THR A 555 -18.67 7.38 -14.85
CA THR A 555 -17.54 6.89 -14.04
C THR A 555 -17.46 5.39 -14.05
N GLN A 556 -18.60 4.70 -13.89
CA GLN A 556 -18.69 3.25 -13.91
C GLN A 556 -18.21 2.66 -15.25
N ILE A 557 -18.66 3.26 -16.36
CA ILE A 557 -18.27 2.83 -17.70
C ILE A 557 -16.80 3.14 -17.96
N ALA A 558 -16.29 4.33 -17.56
CA ALA A 558 -14.89 4.69 -17.71
C ALA A 558 -13.96 3.70 -16.99
N GLU A 559 -14.28 3.36 -15.74
CA GLU A 559 -13.46 2.45 -14.95
C GLU A 559 -13.53 1.01 -15.51
N TYR A 560 -14.68 0.56 -15.96
CA TYR A 560 -14.79 -0.77 -16.58
C TYR A 560 -14.10 -0.82 -17.96
N LEU A 561 -14.11 0.27 -18.73
CA LEU A 561 -13.30 0.40 -19.94
C LEU A 561 -11.82 0.31 -19.66
N ARG A 562 -11.34 0.98 -18.61
CA ARG A 562 -9.94 0.90 -18.20
C ARG A 562 -9.52 -0.53 -17.85
N TYR A 563 -10.38 -1.27 -17.14
CA TYR A 563 -10.20 -2.69 -16.88
C TYR A 563 -10.13 -3.53 -18.18
N LEU A 564 -11.06 -3.33 -19.11
CA LEU A 564 -11.09 -4.07 -20.37
C LEU A 564 -9.86 -3.75 -21.27
N LEU A 565 -9.48 -2.47 -21.37
CA LEU A 565 -8.31 -2.04 -22.14
C LEU A 565 -7.03 -2.72 -21.64
N ARG A 566 -6.91 -2.91 -20.34
CA ARG A 566 -5.77 -3.63 -19.75
C ARG A 566 -5.70 -5.08 -20.26
N SER A 567 -6.84 -5.78 -20.36
CA SER A 567 -6.90 -7.15 -20.88
C SER A 567 -6.42 -7.21 -22.34
N GLU A 568 -6.60 -6.14 -23.10
CA GLU A 568 -6.14 -5.97 -24.47
C GLU A 568 -4.69 -5.42 -24.57
N LYS A 569 -3.95 -5.32 -23.46
CA LYS A 569 -2.62 -4.73 -23.36
C LYS A 569 -2.56 -3.27 -23.84
N ILE A 570 -3.65 -2.56 -23.68
CA ILE A 570 -3.79 -1.12 -23.91
C ILE A 570 -3.82 -0.41 -22.58
N HIS A 571 -2.93 0.56 -22.39
CA HIS A 571 -2.84 1.27 -21.13
C HIS A 571 -3.76 2.50 -21.12
N GLY A 572 -4.77 2.45 -20.23
CA GLY A 572 -5.73 3.54 -20.06
C GLY A 572 -5.57 4.24 -18.70
N VAL A 573 -5.75 5.56 -18.71
CA VAL A 573 -5.86 6.37 -17.49
C VAL A 573 -7.19 7.13 -17.49
N THR A 574 -7.68 7.48 -16.31
CA THR A 574 -8.90 8.27 -16.20
C THR A 574 -8.60 9.64 -15.58
N ILE A 575 -9.04 10.71 -16.21
CA ILE A 575 -9.04 12.07 -15.66
C ILE A 575 -10.45 12.41 -15.18
N ALA A 576 -10.58 12.71 -13.88
CA ALA A 576 -11.85 13.09 -13.29
C ALA A 576 -12.26 14.50 -13.70
N GLY A 577 -13.27 14.63 -14.53
CA GLY A 577 -13.81 15.92 -14.93
C GLY A 577 -14.39 16.71 -13.76
N ASP A 578 -14.93 16.05 -12.75
CA ASP A 578 -15.47 16.70 -11.55
C ASP A 578 -14.42 17.49 -10.75
N ALA A 579 -13.12 17.16 -10.89
CA ALA A 579 -12.03 17.92 -10.28
C ALA A 579 -11.87 19.33 -10.91
N PHE A 580 -12.46 19.59 -12.06
CA PHE A 580 -12.38 20.86 -12.76
C PHE A 580 -13.56 21.82 -12.48
N PHE A 581 -14.47 21.47 -11.57
CA PHE A 581 -15.44 22.44 -11.07
C PHE A 581 -14.71 23.60 -10.38
N LYS A 582 -15.08 24.84 -10.71
CA LYS A 582 -14.45 26.07 -10.21
C LYS A 582 -14.62 26.24 -8.71
N LEU A 583 -15.73 25.75 -8.17
CA LEU A 583 -16.06 25.77 -6.75
C LEU A 583 -16.19 24.36 -6.19
N VAL A 584 -15.87 24.20 -4.92
CA VAL A 584 -16.15 22.97 -4.16
C VAL A 584 -17.66 22.74 -4.06
N PRO A 585 -18.16 21.48 -3.93
CA PRO A 585 -19.60 21.19 -3.98
C PRO A 585 -20.43 22.03 -3.04
N GLU A 586 -20.01 22.21 -1.79
CA GLU A 586 -20.73 23.02 -0.80
C GLU A 586 -20.80 24.48 -1.23
N ALA A 587 -19.67 25.05 -1.68
CA ALA A 587 -19.62 26.42 -2.18
C ALA A 587 -20.39 26.57 -3.50
N ASN A 588 -20.33 25.55 -4.38
CA ASN A 588 -21.10 25.55 -5.62
C ASN A 588 -22.60 25.45 -5.36
N HIS A 589 -23.00 24.62 -4.38
CA HIS A 589 -24.40 24.54 -3.95
C HIS A 589 -24.89 25.88 -3.41
N GLN A 590 -24.11 26.55 -2.54
CA GLN A 590 -24.46 27.89 -2.02
C GLN A 590 -24.55 28.93 -3.14
N ALA A 591 -23.62 28.93 -4.07
CA ALA A 591 -23.64 29.86 -5.21
C ALA A 591 -24.86 29.62 -6.13
N ARG A 592 -25.29 28.37 -6.31
CA ARG A 592 -26.54 28.05 -7.00
C ARG A 592 -27.78 28.54 -6.26
N LEU A 593 -27.80 28.44 -4.91
CA LEU A 593 -28.87 29.01 -4.08
C LEU A 593 -28.90 30.56 -4.18
N ASP A 594 -27.75 31.22 -4.13
CA ASP A 594 -27.64 32.65 -4.28
C ASP A 594 -28.11 33.10 -5.68
N ALA A 595 -27.75 32.41 -6.73
CA ALA A 595 -28.23 32.66 -8.09
C ALA A 595 -29.74 32.40 -8.23
N TYR A 596 -30.27 31.41 -7.53
CA TYR A 596 -31.71 31.16 -7.49
C TYR A 596 -32.47 32.28 -6.83
N SER A 597 -31.99 32.79 -5.69
CA SER A 597 -32.59 33.92 -4.98
C SER A 597 -32.63 35.22 -5.81
N LYS A 598 -31.65 35.38 -6.72
CA LYS A 598 -31.56 36.52 -7.66
C LYS A 598 -32.30 36.29 -8.98
N GLY A 599 -32.90 35.14 -9.20
CA GLY A 599 -33.54 34.78 -10.48
C GLY A 599 -32.55 34.43 -11.62
N GLU A 600 -31.27 34.25 -11.31
CA GLU A 600 -30.15 34.06 -12.25
C GLU A 600 -29.73 32.56 -12.39
N LEU A 601 -30.45 31.62 -11.79
CA LEU A 601 -30.08 30.22 -11.75
C LEU A 601 -29.79 29.62 -13.14
N LYS A 602 -30.56 29.96 -14.16
CA LYS A 602 -30.38 29.50 -15.53
C LYS A 602 -29.08 29.95 -16.18
N GLN A 603 -28.55 31.09 -15.73
CA GLN A 603 -27.30 31.66 -16.24
C GLN A 603 -26.11 31.09 -15.51
N TYR A 604 -26.30 30.71 -14.25
CA TYR A 604 -25.25 30.16 -13.40
C TYR A 604 -25.01 28.68 -13.62
N VAL A 605 -26.08 27.86 -13.70
CA VAL A 605 -25.96 26.41 -13.88
C VAL A 605 -25.50 26.07 -15.29
N GLY A 606 -24.41 25.29 -15.41
CA GLY A 606 -23.96 24.79 -16.69
C GLY A 606 -22.46 24.74 -16.88
N GLN A 607 -22.02 24.90 -18.12
CA GLN A 607 -20.60 24.82 -18.50
C GLN A 607 -19.72 25.86 -17.79
N CYS A 608 -20.28 27.00 -17.40
CA CYS A 608 -19.57 28.06 -16.69
C CYS A 608 -19.11 27.67 -15.28
N GLU A 609 -19.71 26.65 -14.66
CA GLU A 609 -19.29 26.11 -13.37
C GLU A 609 -18.00 25.29 -13.45
N VAL A 610 -17.60 24.87 -14.66
CA VAL A 610 -16.45 24.01 -14.91
C VAL A 610 -15.37 24.77 -15.67
N ASP A 611 -14.12 24.55 -15.31
CA ASP A 611 -12.96 25.10 -16.03
C ASP A 611 -12.63 24.24 -17.26
N LEU A 612 -13.53 24.28 -18.25
CA LEU A 612 -13.42 23.50 -19.48
C LEU A 612 -12.20 23.92 -20.31
N GLU A 613 -11.84 25.18 -20.32
CA GLU A 613 -10.68 25.70 -21.08
C GLU A 613 -9.38 25.10 -20.56
N ARG A 614 -9.23 25.06 -19.25
CA ARG A 614 -8.07 24.43 -18.60
C ARG A 614 -8.00 22.94 -18.86
N LEU A 615 -9.12 22.23 -18.73
CA LEU A 615 -9.17 20.79 -19.03
C LEU A 615 -8.84 20.53 -20.50
N ASP A 616 -9.43 21.29 -21.41
CA ASP A 616 -9.21 21.12 -22.84
C ASP A 616 -7.74 21.41 -23.24
N SER A 617 -7.11 22.43 -22.66
CA SER A 617 -5.68 22.69 -22.84
C SER A 617 -4.82 21.50 -22.35
N ILE A 618 -5.11 20.96 -21.17
CA ILE A 618 -4.40 19.80 -20.62
C ILE A 618 -4.57 18.56 -21.55
N LEU A 619 -5.75 18.36 -22.11
CA LEU A 619 -6.00 17.26 -23.04
C LEU A 619 -5.28 17.47 -24.39
N GLY A 620 -5.16 18.71 -24.84
CA GLY A 620 -4.37 19.07 -26.01
C GLY A 620 -2.90 18.68 -25.86
N ASP A 621 -2.29 19.08 -24.72
CA ASP A 621 -0.93 18.68 -24.40
C ASP A 621 -0.81 17.15 -24.23
N ALA A 622 -1.77 16.53 -23.56
CA ALA A 622 -1.79 15.09 -23.29
C ALA A 622 -1.99 14.23 -24.56
N ALA A 623 -2.47 14.77 -25.63
CA ALA A 623 -2.66 14.05 -26.89
C ALA A 623 -1.33 13.59 -27.51
N ASP A 624 -0.26 14.35 -27.30
CA ASP A 624 1.06 14.06 -27.84
C ASP A 624 1.79 12.99 -26.98
N ARG A 625 2.32 11.95 -27.63
CA ARG A 625 3.05 10.87 -26.95
C ARG A 625 4.38 11.29 -26.36
N ASP A 626 4.96 12.39 -26.83
CA ASP A 626 6.19 12.96 -26.26
C ASP A 626 5.95 13.65 -24.90
N VAL A 627 4.70 13.92 -24.54
CA VAL A 627 4.34 14.47 -23.25
C VAL A 627 4.24 13.36 -22.20
N ASP A 628 5.21 13.29 -21.32
CA ASP A 628 5.31 12.26 -20.28
C ASP A 628 4.39 12.47 -19.09
N LYS A 629 3.93 13.70 -18.84
CA LYS A 629 3.03 14.03 -17.73
C LYS A 629 2.26 15.34 -17.96
N VAL A 630 1.07 15.39 -17.39
CA VAL A 630 0.27 16.61 -17.22
C VAL A 630 -0.11 16.79 -15.75
N PHE A 631 -0.55 17.99 -15.37
CA PHE A 631 -0.98 18.28 -14.01
C PHE A 631 -2.46 18.61 -13.96
N VAL A 632 -3.21 17.86 -13.16
CA VAL A 632 -4.64 18.03 -12.97
C VAL A 632 -4.96 18.46 -11.53
N PRO A 633 -6.08 19.17 -11.29
CA PRO A 633 -6.56 19.37 -9.93
C PRO A 633 -6.98 18.02 -9.32
N SER A 634 -6.73 17.83 -8.02
CA SER A 634 -7.31 16.73 -7.26
C SER A 634 -8.18 17.26 -6.14
N ASP A 635 -9.23 16.53 -5.85
CA ASP A 635 -10.14 16.86 -4.78
C ASP A 635 -10.01 15.90 -3.60
N CYS A 636 -9.33 16.35 -2.54
CA CYS A 636 -9.10 15.58 -1.32
C CYS A 636 -10.25 15.68 -0.28
N ARG A 637 -11.41 16.21 -0.64
CA ARG A 637 -12.52 16.58 0.29
C ARG A 637 -13.13 15.43 1.07
N ARG A 638 -13.07 14.20 0.57
CA ARG A 638 -13.79 13.08 1.17
C ARG A 638 -13.31 12.67 2.55
N LEU A 639 -12.11 13.11 2.96
CA LEU A 639 -11.52 12.77 4.24
C LEU A 639 -11.16 14.02 5.09
N GLY A 640 -11.87 15.13 4.88
CA GLY A 640 -11.70 16.35 5.69
C GLY A 640 -10.59 17.29 5.21
N SER A 641 -9.85 16.92 4.17
CA SER A 641 -8.87 17.83 3.55
C SER A 641 -9.58 18.83 2.62
N ARG A 642 -9.36 20.12 2.82
CA ARG A 642 -9.90 21.20 1.99
C ARG A 642 -8.92 21.71 0.94
N ARG A 643 -7.78 21.03 0.74
CA ARG A 643 -6.73 21.48 -0.16
C ARG A 643 -6.86 20.82 -1.53
N TYR A 644 -6.79 21.64 -2.57
CA TYR A 644 -6.58 21.17 -3.94
C TYR A 644 -5.08 20.98 -4.17
N ALA A 645 -4.60 19.76 -4.17
CA ALA A 645 -3.26 19.49 -4.64
C ALA A 645 -3.23 19.52 -6.17
N ARG A 646 -2.14 20.03 -6.75
CA ARG A 646 -1.87 19.93 -8.19
C ARG A 646 -1.20 18.59 -8.42
N VAL A 647 -1.92 17.64 -9.03
CA VAL A 647 -1.51 16.24 -9.10
C VAL A 647 -0.94 15.94 -10.48
N PRO A 648 0.25 15.34 -10.57
CA PRO A 648 0.78 14.86 -11.82
C PRO A 648 0.01 13.63 -12.31
N VAL A 649 -0.36 13.62 -13.58
CA VAL A 649 -0.86 12.45 -14.31
C VAL A 649 0.22 12.06 -15.30
N ALA A 650 0.83 10.90 -15.08
CA ALA A 650 1.85 10.40 -16.00
C ALA A 650 1.20 9.77 -17.22
N LEU A 651 1.80 10.03 -18.35
CA LEU A 651 1.26 9.68 -19.66
C LEU A 651 2.19 8.78 -20.49
N ALA A 652 3.46 8.62 -20.11
CA ALA A 652 4.33 7.76 -20.89
C ALA A 652 3.85 6.31 -20.85
N GLY A 653 3.81 5.70 -22.04
CA GLY A 653 3.25 4.36 -22.21
C GLY A 653 1.72 4.28 -22.08
N VAL A 654 1.03 5.39 -21.80
CA VAL A 654 -0.43 5.49 -21.85
C VAL A 654 -0.87 5.59 -23.32
N ASP A 655 -1.89 4.85 -23.65
CA ASP A 655 -2.50 4.84 -25.00
C ASP A 655 -3.83 5.58 -25.03
N VAL A 656 -4.60 5.48 -23.96
CA VAL A 656 -5.96 5.98 -23.86
C VAL A 656 -6.15 6.84 -22.61
N ILE A 657 -6.69 8.03 -22.78
CA ILE A 657 -7.14 8.89 -21.69
C ILE A 657 -8.66 8.89 -21.68
N LEU A 658 -9.24 8.46 -20.57
CA LEU A 658 -10.69 8.45 -20.34
C LEU A 658 -11.05 9.68 -19.52
N VAL A 659 -12.01 10.48 -19.96
CA VAL A 659 -12.51 11.65 -19.23
C VAL A 659 -13.99 11.47 -18.99
N ASP A 660 -14.43 11.50 -17.73
CA ASP A 660 -15.85 11.51 -17.40
C ASP A 660 -16.28 12.88 -16.86
N LEU A 661 -17.06 13.57 -17.62
CA LEU A 661 -17.52 14.92 -17.27
C LEU A 661 -18.96 15.14 -17.77
N THR A 662 -19.80 15.76 -16.95
CA THR A 662 -21.18 16.07 -17.30
C THR A 662 -21.28 16.86 -18.62
N TYR A 663 -20.45 17.88 -18.79
CA TYR A 663 -20.39 18.71 -19.99
C TYR A 663 -19.24 18.35 -20.93
N GLY A 664 -18.69 17.14 -20.83
CA GLY A 664 -17.47 16.73 -21.51
C GLY A 664 -17.50 16.83 -23.03
N LEU A 665 -18.69 16.68 -23.64
CA LEU A 665 -18.79 16.79 -25.11
C LEU A 665 -18.44 18.19 -25.64
N ALA A 666 -18.43 19.22 -24.78
CA ALA A 666 -18.01 20.56 -25.16
C ALA A 666 -16.46 20.69 -25.35
N LEU A 667 -15.67 19.71 -24.89
CA LEU A 667 -14.23 19.68 -25.07
C LEU A 667 -13.86 19.52 -26.55
N LYS A 668 -12.85 20.25 -27.01
CA LYS A 668 -12.42 20.27 -28.42
C LYS A 668 -11.35 19.21 -28.70
N ASN A 669 -10.46 18.96 -27.75
CA ASN A 669 -9.32 18.03 -27.86
C ASN A 669 -9.67 16.56 -27.59
N ALA A 670 -10.96 16.19 -27.62
CA ALA A 670 -11.40 14.82 -27.57
C ALA A 670 -11.28 14.14 -28.94
N THR A 671 -10.73 12.92 -28.98
CA THR A 671 -10.64 12.12 -30.21
C THR A 671 -11.85 11.20 -30.41
N LEU A 672 -12.57 10.92 -29.34
CA LEU A 672 -13.81 10.14 -29.36
C LEU A 672 -14.77 10.67 -28.28
N LYS A 673 -15.92 11.15 -28.71
CA LYS A 673 -16.96 11.72 -27.84
C LYS A 673 -18.11 10.75 -27.70
N VAL A 674 -18.38 10.31 -26.48
CA VAL A 674 -19.46 9.35 -26.15
C VAL A 674 -20.53 10.05 -25.34
N PHE A 675 -21.75 10.08 -25.86
CA PHE A 675 -22.92 10.59 -25.15
C PHE A 675 -23.67 9.45 -24.46
N LEU A 676 -23.86 9.55 -23.15
CA LEU A 676 -24.68 8.63 -22.39
C LEU A 676 -26.10 9.19 -22.28
N GLU A 677 -27.02 8.59 -23.00
CA GLU A 677 -28.44 8.93 -22.89
C GLU A 677 -28.94 8.60 -21.49
N SER A 678 -29.55 9.57 -20.86
CA SER A 678 -30.13 9.45 -19.55
C SER A 678 -31.14 10.56 -19.34
N ASP A 679 -32.24 10.23 -18.66
CA ASP A 679 -33.23 11.20 -18.26
C ASP A 679 -33.44 11.12 -16.75
N TYR A 680 -33.04 12.18 -16.04
CA TYR A 680 -33.14 12.24 -14.59
C TYR A 680 -34.59 12.04 -14.12
N ARG A 681 -35.57 12.43 -14.92
CA ARG A 681 -37.02 12.26 -14.60
C ARG A 681 -37.38 10.80 -14.42
N LYS A 682 -36.82 9.89 -15.22
CA LYS A 682 -37.00 8.43 -15.09
C LYS A 682 -36.23 7.85 -13.88
N ARG A 683 -35.34 8.61 -13.28
CA ARG A 683 -34.46 8.20 -12.17
C ARG A 683 -34.70 9.01 -10.90
N THR A 684 -35.76 9.80 -10.81
CA THR A 684 -36.05 10.74 -9.72
C THR A 684 -35.94 10.09 -8.34
N ALA A 685 -36.46 8.86 -8.15
CA ALA A 685 -36.38 8.12 -6.89
C ALA A 685 -34.94 7.78 -6.50
N ALA A 686 -34.10 7.37 -7.46
CA ALA A 686 -32.70 7.06 -7.22
C ALA A 686 -31.87 8.33 -6.96
N VAL A 687 -32.16 9.42 -7.69
CA VAL A 687 -31.55 10.73 -7.48
C VAL A 687 -31.91 11.27 -6.09
N LYS A 688 -33.17 11.17 -5.69
CA LYS A 688 -33.64 11.56 -4.35
C LYS A 688 -32.94 10.77 -3.26
N LYS A 689 -32.89 9.44 -3.37
CA LYS A 689 -32.22 8.56 -2.41
C LYS A 689 -30.74 8.94 -2.25
N ARG A 690 -30.03 9.20 -3.36
CA ARG A 690 -28.62 9.59 -3.34
C ARG A 690 -28.37 10.93 -2.68
N ASN A 691 -29.22 11.92 -2.99
CA ASN A 691 -29.05 13.28 -2.46
C ASN A 691 -29.39 13.34 -0.97
N LEU A 692 -30.49 12.70 -0.54
CA LEU A 692 -30.86 12.59 0.89
C LEU A 692 -29.84 11.81 1.71
N ALA A 693 -29.12 10.87 1.12
CA ALA A 693 -28.02 10.17 1.80
C ALA A 693 -26.79 11.06 2.01
N ARG A 694 -26.63 12.14 1.23
CA ARG A 694 -25.53 13.12 1.36
C ARG A 694 -25.90 14.27 2.29
N ASP A 695 -27.14 14.73 2.20
CA ASP A 695 -27.69 15.84 2.99
C ASP A 695 -29.19 15.59 3.17
N PRO A 696 -29.62 15.15 4.38
CA PRO A 696 -31.02 14.86 4.68
C PRO A 696 -31.95 16.10 4.61
N ASP A 697 -31.41 17.30 4.84
CA ASP A 697 -32.16 18.55 4.91
C ASP A 697 -32.21 19.30 3.56
N GLN A 698 -31.71 18.69 2.49
CA GLN A 698 -31.60 19.33 1.18
C GLN A 698 -32.97 19.55 0.52
N ASP A 699 -33.22 20.78 0.02
CA ASP A 699 -34.41 21.10 -0.77
C ASP A 699 -34.40 20.35 -2.11
N PHE A 700 -35.20 19.30 -2.19
CA PHE A 700 -35.27 18.44 -3.38
C PHE A 700 -35.91 19.12 -4.59
N ASP A 701 -36.84 20.06 -4.39
CA ASP A 701 -37.47 20.80 -5.49
C ASP A 701 -36.47 21.75 -6.15
N PHE A 702 -35.61 22.36 -5.37
CA PHE A 702 -34.47 23.13 -5.89
C PHE A 702 -33.53 22.26 -6.73
N ILE A 703 -33.20 21.05 -6.25
CA ILE A 703 -32.35 20.12 -6.98
C ILE A 703 -32.97 19.75 -8.33
N LEU A 704 -34.27 19.47 -8.37
CA LEU A 704 -34.99 19.15 -9.61
C LEU A 704 -34.92 20.31 -10.62
N ARG A 705 -34.97 21.55 -10.16
CA ARG A 705 -34.80 22.75 -11.02
C ARG A 705 -33.40 22.81 -11.61
N VAL A 706 -32.38 22.56 -10.81
CA VAL A 706 -30.99 22.49 -11.28
C VAL A 706 -30.84 21.39 -12.33
N LEU A 707 -31.34 20.20 -12.05
CA LEU A 707 -31.28 19.05 -12.97
C LEU A 707 -32.02 19.30 -14.29
N ASP A 708 -33.14 20.05 -14.28
CA ASP A 708 -33.86 20.42 -15.51
C ASP A 708 -33.05 21.39 -16.40
N ILE A 709 -32.33 22.31 -15.78
CA ILE A 709 -31.41 23.21 -16.51
C ILE A 709 -30.23 22.41 -17.08
N GLU A 710 -29.58 21.58 -16.25
CA GLU A 710 -28.48 20.70 -16.68
C GLU A 710 -28.94 19.81 -17.84
N HIS A 711 -30.10 19.16 -17.73
CA HIS A 711 -30.65 18.30 -18.77
C HIS A 711 -30.75 19.00 -20.13
N ARG A 712 -31.32 20.23 -20.17
CA ARG A 712 -31.44 21.00 -21.43
C ARG A 712 -30.11 21.31 -22.06
N ILE A 713 -29.12 21.70 -21.26
CA ILE A 713 -27.76 22.02 -21.72
C ILE A 713 -27.10 20.73 -22.27
N ILE A 714 -27.20 19.62 -21.55
CA ILE A 714 -26.59 18.34 -21.91
C ILE A 714 -27.22 17.79 -23.19
N GLN A 715 -28.54 17.87 -23.34
CA GLN A 715 -29.22 17.46 -24.58
C GLN A 715 -28.78 18.28 -25.78
N GLY A 716 -28.50 19.58 -25.61
CA GLY A 716 -27.92 20.42 -26.66
C GLY A 716 -26.52 20.01 -27.11
N LEU A 717 -25.76 19.29 -26.25
CA LEU A 717 -24.44 18.76 -26.61
C LEU A 717 -24.47 17.42 -27.34
N ARG A 718 -25.61 16.73 -27.38
CA ARG A 718 -25.77 15.40 -27.96
C ARG A 718 -25.31 15.34 -29.43
N GLU A 719 -25.49 16.43 -30.16
CA GLU A 719 -25.06 16.51 -31.57
C GLU A 719 -23.56 16.49 -31.79
N GLN A 720 -22.76 16.70 -30.74
CA GLN A 720 -21.31 16.65 -30.80
C GLN A 720 -20.74 15.24 -30.52
N ALA A 721 -21.58 14.26 -30.26
CA ALA A 721 -21.15 12.91 -29.97
C ALA A 721 -20.82 12.12 -31.25
N ASP A 722 -19.79 11.30 -31.20
CA ASP A 722 -19.47 10.29 -32.23
C ASP A 722 -20.22 8.98 -31.96
N ILE A 723 -20.45 8.67 -30.69
CA ILE A 723 -21.14 7.46 -30.25
C ILE A 723 -22.19 7.82 -29.20
N ILE A 724 -23.34 7.14 -29.29
CA ILE A 724 -24.41 7.24 -28.31
C ILE A 724 -24.55 5.91 -27.57
N VAL A 725 -24.50 5.96 -26.26
CA VAL A 725 -24.91 4.88 -25.36
C VAL A 725 -26.37 5.15 -24.97
N THR A 726 -27.28 4.30 -25.40
CA THR A 726 -28.72 4.48 -25.19
C THR A 726 -29.12 4.28 -23.73
N ASN A 727 -30.38 4.61 -23.38
CA ASN A 727 -30.93 4.34 -22.04
C ASN A 727 -30.85 2.86 -21.64
N ASP A 728 -30.83 1.93 -22.61
CA ASP A 728 -30.69 0.49 -22.40
C ASP A 728 -29.25 0.02 -22.44
N TYR A 729 -28.31 0.98 -22.39
CA TYR A 729 -26.86 0.73 -22.43
C TYR A 729 -26.40 0.02 -23.71
N GLU A 730 -27.09 0.23 -24.82
CA GLU A 730 -26.63 -0.19 -26.16
C GLU A 730 -25.77 0.90 -26.79
N VAL A 731 -24.74 0.48 -27.48
CA VAL A 731 -23.79 1.37 -28.16
C VAL A 731 -24.19 1.52 -29.62
N ARG A 732 -24.36 2.75 -30.08
CA ARG A 732 -24.70 3.09 -31.47
C ARG A 732 -23.78 4.18 -31.98
N PRO A 733 -23.01 3.95 -33.04
CA PRO A 733 -22.36 5.04 -33.77
C PRO A 733 -23.42 6.02 -34.25
N ARG A 734 -23.05 7.28 -34.26
CA ARG A 734 -23.93 8.34 -34.79
C ARG A 734 -23.86 8.43 -36.31
#